data_c347e665fdc04a1babe67b6e8c4c6d5a
#
_entry.id   c347e665fdc04a1babe67b6e8c4c6d5a
#
_cell.length_a   1.000
_cell.length_b   1.000
_cell.length_c   1.000
_cell.angle_alpha   90.00
_cell.angle_beta   90.00
_cell.angle_gamma   90.00
#
_symmetry.space_group_name_H-M   'P 1'
#
loop_
_entity.id
_entity.type
_entity.pdbx_description
1 polymer ?
#
loop_
_entity_poly.entity_id
_entity_poly.type
_entity_poly.pdbx_seq_one_letter_code
_entity_poly.pdbx_strand_id
1 'polypeptide(L)'
;MEKGTSVLVVGGGVAGMQASLDLADRGLRVFLVEKTPSIGGRMAQLDKTFPTMDCSICILAPKMMDVARRENIVLLTYSEVKEVEGKPGDFKVKILKKARFVDPEKCTGCNDCTKVCPVSYPREFDMGLGERKAIYRPFPQAVPNVFVVDKRGTPQCRAACPAGVNAQGYIALIRDGKYKEALELIRRDNPLPIICGRVCFHPCETNCERSKLDAPVAINALKRFLTDWESRQTGKEQVEQIPKKHEEKIAVVGSGPTGLVAAYELLKQGYPVTIFESQNELGGMLRTCIPEYRLPKSLLNAEIDRLTRSGIEVKTGVSIGKDLTIEQLWETGYKAVLVAIGAQESWKLGIEGENLEGVIDALDFLKRTGSKKDIDIKGPVAVIGGGNVALDAARTAARLGADEVSIIYRRTKDEMPAFSTEIEEAEREGIKFQFLVSPLRILGENGRVNGIECTRTKLGPSDESGRKCPMPIPGSDFVIKLNTVITAIGEASDLSCLPEGSKITKKKTIECDPQTLETNIPGLFAGGDVVSGPATVVDAISAGKRAAVSIDRYLRGNDIRAGREETPKLVQEVPKEGVEERARQAMPLLKAEKRIGNFEEVETGFTEEMALREAERCLNCGVCSECLECQKACKPEALLHNQKDEIMEVSVGAIVLATGFDPFDPSGLKEYGYGKYPNVLNSLDLERLLSASGPTGGKLLRPSDRRMAHRIAFIQCVGSRSLKGDYPYCSSVCCMYATKEATLIKEHDPSSDVNIFYTDIRAFGKGFREFSNRARREWGVNYVRAKPSEIREDPKTRDLLLRYEETQTGEMKTFLADLVVLSTGLIPPTGNFALADILKVDTDKYGFFEARNKLQLPLDSTAPGIFLCGCCEGPKDIPDSIAHAKGAAARASEFLVKSGYLEAKQ
;
A
#
# COMPACT_ATOMS: atom_id res chain seq x y z
N MET A 1 33.16 -28.24 0.45
CA MET A 1 33.12 -27.96 -1.00
C MET A 1 34.49 -27.44 -1.43
N GLU A 2 35.08 -28.00 -2.45
CA GLU A 2 36.35 -27.52 -2.96
C GLU A 2 36.19 -26.06 -3.45
N LYS A 3 37.13 -25.23 -2.97
CA LYS A 3 37.15 -23.79 -3.35
C LYS A 3 37.38 -23.68 -4.85
N GLY A 4 36.63 -22.81 -5.55
CA GLY A 4 36.91 -22.44 -6.94
C GLY A 4 36.21 -23.29 -8.02
N THR A 5 35.41 -24.32 -7.69
CA THR A 5 34.77 -25.20 -8.67
C THR A 5 33.36 -24.75 -9.09
N SER A 6 32.95 -23.53 -8.72
CA SER A 6 31.65 -22.99 -9.03
C SER A 6 31.73 -21.65 -9.75
N VAL A 7 30.66 -21.33 -10.54
CA VAL A 7 30.57 -20.11 -11.33
C VAL A 7 29.21 -19.43 -11.02
N LEU A 8 29.24 -18.12 -10.84
CA LEU A 8 28.05 -17.30 -10.77
C LEU A 8 27.67 -16.79 -12.16
N VAL A 9 26.43 -16.94 -12.58
CA VAL A 9 25.88 -16.32 -13.78
C VAL A 9 24.80 -15.33 -13.36
N VAL A 10 24.95 -14.06 -13.76
CA VAL A 10 24.04 -12.98 -13.40
C VAL A 10 23.18 -12.61 -14.59
N GLY A 11 21.89 -12.99 -14.54
CA GLY A 11 20.87 -12.80 -15.58
C GLY A 11 20.43 -14.12 -16.23
N GLY A 12 19.12 -14.40 -16.11
CA GLY A 12 18.47 -15.63 -16.60
C GLY A 12 17.86 -15.50 -18.02
N GLY A 13 18.38 -14.58 -18.85
CA GLY A 13 18.02 -14.48 -20.27
C GLY A 13 18.66 -15.58 -21.12
N VAL A 14 18.43 -15.57 -22.45
CA VAL A 14 18.90 -16.59 -23.39
C VAL A 14 20.42 -16.81 -23.29
N ALA A 15 21.19 -15.73 -23.14
CA ALA A 15 22.65 -15.80 -23.02
C ALA A 15 23.08 -16.42 -21.67
N GLY A 16 22.52 -15.97 -20.55
CA GLY A 16 22.86 -16.52 -19.23
C GLY A 16 22.45 -17.99 -19.09
N MET A 17 21.30 -18.39 -19.62
CA MET A 17 20.88 -19.79 -19.66
C MET A 17 21.85 -20.64 -20.48
N GLN A 18 22.27 -20.18 -21.68
CA GLN A 18 23.23 -20.91 -22.52
C GLN A 18 24.58 -21.04 -21.81
N ALA A 19 25.09 -19.94 -21.21
CA ALA A 19 26.35 -19.99 -20.45
C ALA A 19 26.25 -20.95 -19.26
N SER A 20 25.12 -20.98 -18.56
CA SER A 20 24.90 -21.90 -17.44
C SER A 20 24.90 -23.37 -17.87
N LEU A 21 24.24 -23.69 -18.99
CA LEU A 21 24.23 -25.05 -19.55
C LEU A 21 25.63 -25.48 -19.98
N ASP A 22 26.35 -24.63 -20.71
CA ASP A 22 27.72 -24.96 -21.19
C ASP A 22 28.74 -25.13 -20.04
N LEU A 23 28.58 -24.36 -18.96
CA LEU A 23 29.39 -24.50 -17.74
C LEU A 23 29.01 -25.80 -17.00
N ALA A 24 27.75 -26.10 -16.90
CA ALA A 24 27.24 -27.31 -16.27
C ALA A 24 27.67 -28.58 -17.02
N ASP A 25 27.66 -28.56 -18.34
CA ASP A 25 28.17 -29.68 -19.20
C ASP A 25 29.65 -29.93 -19.01
N ARG A 26 30.41 -28.93 -18.56
CA ARG A 26 31.86 -29.06 -18.21
C ARG A 26 32.07 -29.55 -16.76
N GLY A 27 30.97 -29.91 -16.06
CA GLY A 27 31.03 -30.42 -14.69
C GLY A 27 31.12 -29.36 -13.60
N LEU A 28 30.98 -28.08 -13.94
CA LEU A 28 31.02 -26.97 -12.98
C LEU A 28 29.64 -26.82 -12.29
N ARG A 29 29.70 -26.43 -11.02
CA ARG A 29 28.51 -25.98 -10.31
C ARG A 29 28.20 -24.54 -10.68
N VAL A 30 26.96 -24.25 -11.06
CA VAL A 30 26.52 -22.93 -11.53
C VAL A 30 25.46 -22.37 -10.60
N PHE A 31 25.63 -21.13 -10.14
CA PHE A 31 24.60 -20.33 -9.49
C PHE A 31 24.04 -19.34 -10.50
N LEU A 32 22.81 -19.58 -10.99
CA LEU A 32 22.14 -18.67 -11.93
C LEU A 32 21.20 -17.74 -11.17
N VAL A 33 21.56 -16.45 -11.09
CA VAL A 33 20.79 -15.41 -10.40
C VAL A 33 19.95 -14.63 -11.41
N GLU A 34 18.64 -14.54 -11.18
CA GLU A 34 17.70 -13.79 -11.99
C GLU A 34 16.83 -12.88 -11.12
N LYS A 35 16.79 -11.57 -11.46
CA LYS A 35 16.04 -10.55 -10.71
C LYS A 35 14.52 -10.71 -10.77
N THR A 36 14.01 -11.29 -11.87
CA THR A 36 12.57 -11.53 -12.09
C THR A 36 12.14 -12.89 -11.52
N PRO A 37 10.83 -13.10 -11.30
CA PRO A 37 10.34 -14.37 -10.75
C PRO A 37 10.56 -15.59 -11.64
N SER A 38 10.96 -15.43 -12.91
CA SER A 38 11.19 -16.51 -13.89
C SER A 38 12.39 -16.19 -14.75
N ILE A 39 13.12 -17.23 -15.20
CA ILE A 39 14.07 -17.10 -16.31
C ILE A 39 13.36 -16.95 -17.66
N GLY A 40 14.09 -16.60 -18.72
CA GLY A 40 13.59 -16.42 -20.09
C GLY A 40 13.92 -15.05 -20.68
N GLY A 41 14.03 -14.03 -19.84
CA GLY A 41 14.41 -12.66 -20.25
C GLY A 41 13.48 -12.10 -21.33
N ARG A 42 14.01 -11.20 -22.18
CA ARG A 42 13.25 -10.53 -23.25
C ARG A 42 12.78 -11.50 -24.35
N MET A 43 13.48 -12.60 -24.60
CA MET A 43 13.06 -13.58 -25.58
C MET A 43 11.71 -14.21 -25.28
N ALA A 44 11.36 -14.36 -23.99
CA ALA A 44 10.05 -14.86 -23.58
C ALA A 44 8.88 -13.91 -23.96
N GLN A 45 9.15 -12.63 -24.22
CA GLN A 45 8.15 -11.62 -24.59
C GLN A 45 7.90 -11.58 -26.12
N LEU A 46 8.81 -12.15 -26.94
CA LEU A 46 8.69 -12.17 -28.39
C LEU A 46 7.70 -13.24 -28.85
N ASP A 47 6.99 -12.98 -29.94
CA ASP A 47 6.14 -13.98 -30.60
C ASP A 47 6.99 -14.92 -31.45
N LYS A 48 7.67 -14.39 -32.49
CA LYS A 48 8.58 -15.14 -33.34
C LYS A 48 9.99 -14.54 -33.35
N THR A 49 10.98 -15.32 -33.80
CA THR A 49 12.37 -14.89 -34.04
C THR A 49 12.62 -14.59 -35.52
N PHE A 50 13.59 -13.76 -35.83
CA PHE A 50 14.08 -13.54 -37.19
C PHE A 50 15.44 -14.23 -37.40
N PRO A 51 15.83 -14.59 -38.60
CA PRO A 51 15.09 -14.49 -39.89
C PRO A 51 14.18 -15.68 -40.20
N THR A 52 14.19 -16.70 -39.31
CA THR A 52 13.52 -18.00 -39.56
C THR A 52 12.02 -17.98 -39.31
N MET A 53 11.50 -16.99 -38.60
CA MET A 53 10.10 -16.88 -38.20
C MET A 53 9.63 -18.02 -37.26
N ASP A 54 10.55 -18.60 -36.49
CA ASP A 54 10.24 -19.65 -35.52
C ASP A 54 9.58 -19.07 -34.27
N CYS A 55 8.71 -19.86 -33.66
CA CYS A 55 8.05 -19.51 -32.40
C CYS A 55 9.09 -19.33 -31.27
N SER A 56 9.18 -18.14 -30.69
CA SER A 56 10.19 -17.80 -29.70
C SER A 56 10.09 -18.66 -28.44
N ILE A 57 8.88 -18.81 -27.87
CA ILE A 57 8.69 -19.59 -26.66
C ILE A 57 8.88 -21.10 -26.88
N CYS A 58 8.61 -21.58 -28.08
CA CYS A 58 8.79 -23.00 -28.46
C CYS A 58 10.26 -23.41 -28.46
N ILE A 59 11.15 -22.47 -28.82
CA ILE A 59 12.61 -22.67 -28.75
C ILE A 59 13.12 -22.46 -27.33
N LEU A 60 12.58 -21.48 -26.64
CA LEU A 60 13.05 -21.04 -25.31
C LEU A 60 12.66 -22.01 -24.19
N ALA A 61 11.40 -22.51 -24.19
CA ALA A 61 10.87 -23.31 -23.09
C ALA A 61 11.67 -24.61 -22.84
N PRO A 62 12.11 -25.38 -23.85
CA PRO A 62 12.99 -26.51 -23.62
C PRO A 62 14.29 -26.15 -22.90
N LYS A 63 14.96 -25.05 -23.32
CA LYS A 63 16.19 -24.56 -22.66
C LYS A 63 15.95 -24.16 -21.20
N MET A 64 14.83 -23.49 -20.91
CA MET A 64 14.44 -23.13 -19.54
C MET A 64 14.26 -24.38 -18.68
N MET A 65 13.63 -25.41 -19.22
CA MET A 65 13.44 -26.69 -18.53
C MET A 65 14.76 -27.44 -18.33
N ASP A 66 15.68 -27.41 -19.30
CA ASP A 66 17.01 -28.02 -19.18
C ASP A 66 17.79 -27.36 -18.03
N VAL A 67 17.77 -26.02 -17.94
CA VAL A 67 18.39 -25.29 -16.82
C VAL A 67 17.80 -25.72 -15.49
N ALA A 68 16.48 -25.84 -15.39
CA ALA A 68 15.79 -26.19 -14.14
C ALA A 68 16.00 -27.64 -13.69
N ARG A 69 16.33 -28.54 -14.61
CA ARG A 69 16.51 -29.99 -14.35
C ARG A 69 17.96 -30.38 -14.09
N ARG A 70 18.92 -29.53 -14.41
CA ARG A 70 20.34 -29.82 -14.22
C ARG A 70 20.68 -29.74 -12.73
N GLU A 71 21.14 -30.85 -12.12
CA GLU A 71 21.47 -30.94 -10.70
C GLU A 71 22.61 -30.00 -10.28
N ASN A 72 23.54 -29.73 -11.18
CA ASN A 72 24.66 -28.83 -10.93
C ASN A 72 24.35 -27.34 -11.25
N ILE A 73 23.11 -26.99 -11.60
CA ILE A 73 22.64 -25.60 -11.71
C ILE A 73 21.73 -25.27 -10.55
N VAL A 74 22.13 -24.32 -9.72
CA VAL A 74 21.31 -23.75 -8.66
C VAL A 74 20.60 -22.52 -9.20
N LEU A 75 19.29 -22.63 -9.45
CA LEU A 75 18.47 -21.56 -10.02
C LEU A 75 17.94 -20.64 -8.92
N LEU A 76 18.42 -19.40 -8.88
CA LEU A 76 18.05 -18.36 -7.92
C LEU A 76 17.25 -17.26 -8.63
N THR A 77 15.96 -17.50 -8.85
CA THR A 77 15.05 -16.50 -9.40
C THR A 77 14.50 -15.58 -8.30
N TYR A 78 14.05 -14.37 -8.68
CA TYR A 78 13.61 -13.32 -7.79
C TYR A 78 14.70 -12.93 -6.79
N SER A 79 15.97 -12.89 -7.29
CA SER A 79 17.18 -12.70 -6.49
C SER A 79 18.13 -11.71 -7.13
N GLU A 80 18.90 -10.99 -6.30
CA GLU A 80 19.84 -9.94 -6.74
C GLU A 80 21.17 -10.07 -6.04
N VAL A 81 22.27 -9.82 -6.75
CA VAL A 81 23.61 -9.68 -6.17
C VAL A 81 23.67 -8.35 -5.40
N LYS A 82 24.10 -8.41 -4.13
CA LYS A 82 24.20 -7.23 -3.26
C LYS A 82 25.63 -6.84 -2.94
N GLU A 83 26.52 -7.82 -2.85
CA GLU A 83 27.92 -7.60 -2.48
C GLU A 83 28.79 -8.68 -3.08
N VAL A 84 29.99 -8.31 -3.51
CA VAL A 84 31.02 -9.24 -3.97
C VAL A 84 32.35 -8.86 -3.34
N GLU A 85 32.93 -9.80 -2.61
CA GLU A 85 34.22 -9.67 -1.95
C GLU A 85 35.18 -10.74 -2.43
N GLY A 86 36.46 -10.62 -2.07
CA GLY A 86 37.47 -11.61 -2.39
C GLY A 86 38.32 -11.26 -3.63
N LYS A 87 38.84 -12.28 -4.29
CA LYS A 87 39.74 -12.13 -5.43
C LYS A 87 39.39 -13.14 -6.55
N PRO A 88 39.81 -12.91 -7.76
CA PRO A 88 39.66 -13.85 -8.87
C PRO A 88 40.05 -15.28 -8.45
N GLY A 89 39.11 -16.21 -8.67
CA GLY A 89 39.21 -17.61 -8.22
C GLY A 89 38.59 -17.91 -6.85
N ASP A 90 38.33 -16.89 -6.00
CA ASP A 90 37.76 -17.06 -4.66
C ASP A 90 36.88 -15.82 -4.33
N PHE A 91 35.81 -15.64 -5.05
CA PHE A 91 34.80 -14.60 -4.78
C PHE A 91 33.80 -15.08 -3.76
N LYS A 92 33.46 -14.24 -2.79
CA LYS A 92 32.34 -14.38 -1.88
C LYS A 92 31.21 -13.44 -2.31
N VAL A 93 30.07 -13.99 -2.60
CA VAL A 93 28.94 -13.23 -3.16
C VAL A 93 27.75 -13.32 -2.22
N LYS A 94 27.24 -12.16 -1.78
CA LYS A 94 25.97 -12.07 -1.05
C LYS A 94 24.83 -11.83 -2.03
N ILE A 95 23.86 -12.71 -2.00
CA ILE A 95 22.69 -12.70 -2.88
C ILE A 95 21.45 -12.46 -2.02
N LEU A 96 20.70 -11.41 -2.34
CA LEU A 96 19.39 -11.16 -1.76
C LEU A 96 18.36 -12.01 -2.50
N LYS A 97 17.74 -12.97 -1.80
CA LYS A 97 16.60 -13.73 -2.26
C LYS A 97 15.33 -13.04 -1.74
N LYS A 98 14.59 -12.40 -2.62
CA LYS A 98 13.37 -11.68 -2.26
C LYS A 98 12.26 -12.64 -1.87
N ALA A 99 11.47 -12.26 -0.89
CA ALA A 99 10.31 -13.02 -0.46
C ALA A 99 9.30 -13.15 -1.60
N ARG A 100 8.99 -14.39 -2.01
CA ARG A 100 7.92 -14.69 -2.98
C ARG A 100 6.54 -14.67 -2.33
N PHE A 101 6.50 -14.83 -1.00
CA PHE A 101 5.30 -15.08 -0.21
C PHE A 101 4.55 -16.35 -0.63
N VAL A 102 5.25 -17.23 -1.35
CA VAL A 102 4.80 -18.53 -1.82
C VAL A 102 5.94 -19.52 -1.63
N ASP A 103 5.65 -20.63 -0.98
CA ASP A 103 6.58 -21.75 -0.82
C ASP A 103 6.73 -22.48 -2.17
N PRO A 104 7.92 -22.46 -2.78
CA PRO A 104 8.12 -23.09 -4.09
C PRO A 104 8.02 -24.60 -4.09
N GLU A 105 8.25 -25.25 -2.95
CA GLU A 105 8.18 -26.71 -2.82
C GLU A 105 6.72 -27.20 -2.74
N LYS A 106 5.83 -26.40 -2.17
CA LYS A 106 4.40 -26.69 -2.03
C LYS A 106 3.55 -26.23 -3.20
N CYS A 107 3.98 -25.17 -3.91
CA CYS A 107 3.18 -24.57 -4.97
C CYS A 107 3.15 -25.47 -6.22
N THR A 108 1.95 -25.97 -6.57
CA THR A 108 1.73 -26.81 -7.74
C THR A 108 1.46 -26.04 -9.03
N GLY A 109 1.36 -24.69 -8.98
CA GLY A 109 1.03 -23.88 -10.14
C GLY A 109 -0.43 -23.96 -10.62
N CYS A 110 -1.38 -24.40 -9.77
CA CYS A 110 -2.77 -24.70 -10.13
C CYS A 110 -3.64 -23.47 -10.51
N ASN A 111 -3.19 -22.26 -10.20
CA ASN A 111 -3.88 -20.99 -10.50
C ASN A 111 -5.14 -20.66 -9.67
N ASP A 112 -5.50 -21.42 -8.63
CA ASP A 112 -6.71 -21.14 -7.84
C ASP A 112 -6.60 -19.84 -7.06
N CYS A 113 -5.40 -19.49 -6.60
CA CYS A 113 -5.13 -18.24 -5.88
C CYS A 113 -5.41 -16.97 -6.69
N THR A 114 -5.25 -17.00 -8.03
CA THR A 114 -5.52 -15.83 -8.88
C THR A 114 -7.01 -15.61 -9.10
N LYS A 115 -7.81 -16.68 -9.11
CA LYS A 115 -9.26 -16.60 -9.32
C LYS A 115 -9.98 -15.82 -8.21
N VAL A 116 -9.45 -15.89 -7.00
CA VAL A 116 -10.05 -15.26 -5.81
C VAL A 116 -9.42 -13.91 -5.45
N CYS A 117 -8.30 -13.55 -6.09
CA CYS A 117 -7.61 -12.30 -5.80
C CYS A 117 -8.40 -11.08 -6.31
N PRO A 118 -8.82 -10.13 -5.43
CA PRO A 118 -9.63 -8.99 -5.81
C PRO A 118 -8.84 -7.87 -6.49
N VAL A 119 -7.49 -7.93 -6.46
CA VAL A 119 -6.64 -6.86 -6.99
C VAL A 119 -6.16 -7.20 -8.38
N SER A 120 -6.47 -6.33 -9.36
CA SER A 120 -5.86 -6.29 -10.68
C SER A 120 -4.83 -5.17 -10.77
N TYR A 121 -3.74 -5.43 -11.50
CA TYR A 121 -2.63 -4.49 -11.71
C TYR A 121 -2.10 -4.64 -13.14
N PRO A 122 -1.56 -3.58 -13.77
CA PRO A 122 -0.96 -3.69 -15.09
C PRO A 122 0.10 -4.80 -15.15
N ARG A 123 0.07 -5.61 -16.20
CA ARG A 123 0.98 -6.74 -16.38
C ARG A 123 2.27 -6.28 -17.03
N GLU A 124 3.36 -6.25 -16.30
CA GLU A 124 4.67 -5.78 -16.77
C GLU A 124 5.22 -6.64 -17.91
N PHE A 125 4.93 -7.94 -17.90
CA PHE A 125 5.30 -8.85 -18.99
C PHE A 125 4.63 -8.48 -20.32
N ASP A 126 3.44 -7.93 -20.30
CA ASP A 126 2.69 -7.42 -21.44
C ASP A 126 2.84 -5.89 -21.61
N MET A 127 3.91 -5.31 -21.09
CA MET A 127 4.21 -3.87 -21.18
C MET A 127 3.09 -2.96 -20.65
N GLY A 128 2.28 -3.45 -19.73
CA GLY A 128 1.13 -2.72 -19.19
C GLY A 128 -0.14 -2.78 -20.03
N LEU A 129 -0.12 -3.41 -21.21
CA LEU A 129 -1.29 -3.52 -22.11
C LEU A 129 -2.35 -4.53 -21.63
N GLY A 130 -1.99 -5.40 -20.70
CA GLY A 130 -2.87 -6.36 -20.05
C GLY A 130 -2.87 -6.20 -18.54
N GLU A 131 -3.69 -6.99 -17.85
CA GLU A 131 -3.75 -7.02 -16.41
C GLU A 131 -3.25 -8.35 -15.83
N ARG A 132 -2.75 -8.29 -14.60
CA ARG A 132 -2.46 -9.44 -13.76
C ARG A 132 -3.02 -9.25 -12.36
N LYS A 133 -3.18 -10.32 -11.62
CA LYS A 133 -3.52 -10.26 -10.20
C LYS A 133 -2.31 -9.89 -9.33
N ALA A 134 -2.54 -9.47 -8.09
CA ALA A 134 -1.45 -9.22 -7.14
C ALA A 134 -0.64 -10.48 -6.84
N ILE A 135 -1.27 -11.65 -6.88
CA ILE A 135 -0.60 -12.96 -6.94
C ILE A 135 -0.59 -13.42 -8.39
N TYR A 136 0.59 -13.68 -8.93
CA TYR A 136 0.74 -13.93 -10.36
C TYR A 136 1.91 -14.85 -10.70
N ARG A 137 1.92 -15.30 -11.92
CA ARG A 137 3.03 -15.92 -12.63
C ARG A 137 3.33 -15.07 -13.87
N PRO A 138 4.59 -14.75 -14.19
CA PRO A 138 4.90 -13.78 -15.27
C PRO A 138 4.28 -14.15 -16.62
N PHE A 139 4.42 -15.42 -17.04
CA PHE A 139 3.84 -15.96 -18.26
C PHE A 139 3.54 -17.46 -18.09
N PRO A 140 2.73 -18.08 -18.98
CA PRO A 140 2.29 -19.47 -18.80
C PRO A 140 3.40 -20.49 -18.68
N GLN A 141 4.51 -20.34 -19.43
CA GLN A 141 5.66 -21.25 -19.47
C GLN A 141 6.78 -20.85 -18.49
N ALA A 142 6.49 -20.00 -17.51
CA ALA A 142 7.49 -19.52 -16.54
C ALA A 142 8.21 -20.67 -15.81
N VAL A 143 9.51 -20.51 -15.61
CA VAL A 143 10.37 -21.44 -14.87
C VAL A 143 11.11 -20.68 -13.77
N PRO A 144 10.93 -21.07 -12.49
CA PRO A 144 10.06 -22.14 -11.99
C PRO A 144 8.56 -21.83 -12.18
N ASN A 145 7.75 -22.88 -12.28
CA ASN A 145 6.29 -22.77 -12.40
C ASN A 145 5.65 -22.49 -11.03
N VAL A 146 6.04 -21.39 -10.39
CA VAL A 146 5.63 -20.99 -9.05
C VAL A 146 5.08 -19.58 -9.09
N PHE A 147 4.03 -19.34 -8.33
CA PHE A 147 3.47 -18.00 -8.18
C PHE A 147 4.36 -17.10 -7.30
N VAL A 148 4.12 -15.80 -7.39
CA VAL A 148 4.73 -14.76 -6.56
C VAL A 148 3.65 -13.75 -6.19
N VAL A 149 3.74 -13.20 -4.98
CA VAL A 149 2.86 -12.10 -4.53
C VAL A 149 3.61 -10.80 -4.63
N ASP A 150 3.07 -9.84 -5.39
CA ASP A 150 3.63 -8.49 -5.49
C ASP A 150 3.23 -7.67 -4.25
N LYS A 151 4.14 -7.58 -3.29
CA LYS A 151 4.02 -6.72 -2.11
C LYS A 151 5.05 -5.61 -2.18
N ARG A 152 4.60 -4.36 -2.34
CA ARG A 152 5.49 -3.19 -2.43
C ARG A 152 5.73 -2.46 -1.12
N GLY A 153 5.11 -2.91 -0.05
CA GLY A 153 5.19 -2.34 1.27
C GLY A 153 3.81 -2.07 1.88
N THR A 154 3.82 -1.43 3.05
CA THR A 154 2.60 -1.04 3.76
C THR A 154 2.02 0.25 3.15
N PRO A 155 0.75 0.28 2.74
CA PRO A 155 0.09 1.49 2.26
C PRO A 155 0.02 2.57 3.34
N GLN A 156 0.12 3.84 2.94
CA GLN A 156 0.07 4.99 3.86
C GLN A 156 -1.19 5.01 4.74
N CYS A 157 -2.34 4.67 4.16
CA CYS A 157 -3.62 4.59 4.90
C CYS A 157 -3.60 3.56 6.04
N ARG A 158 -2.91 2.42 5.87
CA ARG A 158 -2.74 1.41 6.91
C ARG A 158 -1.73 1.84 7.96
N ALA A 159 -0.61 2.40 7.52
CA ALA A 159 0.46 2.87 8.41
C ALA A 159 0.02 4.03 9.30
N ALA A 160 -0.82 4.94 8.78
CA ALA A 160 -1.37 6.07 9.53
C ALA A 160 -2.47 5.66 10.52
N CYS A 161 -3.05 4.48 10.39
CA CYS A 161 -4.08 4.00 11.31
C CYS A 161 -3.44 3.46 12.59
N PRO A 162 -3.72 4.03 13.80
CA PRO A 162 -3.16 3.52 15.05
C PRO A 162 -3.47 2.03 15.30
N ALA A 163 -4.66 1.57 14.90
CA ALA A 163 -5.06 0.16 14.99
C ALA A 163 -4.50 -0.72 13.86
N GLY A 164 -3.82 -0.15 12.86
CA GLY A 164 -3.23 -0.88 11.73
C GLY A 164 -4.25 -1.51 10.77
N VAL A 165 -5.47 -0.95 10.68
CA VAL A 165 -6.56 -1.51 9.87
C VAL A 165 -6.18 -1.59 8.39
N ASN A 166 -6.38 -2.74 7.80
CA ASN A 166 -6.08 -3.00 6.40
C ASN A 166 -7.12 -2.36 5.46
N ALA A 167 -7.03 -1.03 5.31
CA ALA A 167 -7.99 -0.27 4.49
C ALA A 167 -7.96 -0.69 3.02
N GLN A 168 -6.79 -0.83 2.41
CA GLN A 168 -6.67 -1.29 1.02
C GLN A 168 -7.33 -2.66 0.83
N GLY A 169 -7.22 -3.55 1.81
CA GLY A 169 -7.77 -4.90 1.74
C GLY A 169 -9.29 -4.92 1.66
N TYR A 170 -9.95 -4.27 2.61
CA TYR A 170 -11.42 -4.29 2.59
C TYR A 170 -12.01 -3.46 1.45
N ILE A 171 -11.34 -2.40 0.99
CA ILE A 171 -11.78 -1.63 -0.18
C ILE A 171 -11.69 -2.50 -1.45
N ALA A 172 -10.62 -3.29 -1.61
CA ALA A 172 -10.51 -4.21 -2.74
C ALA A 172 -11.60 -5.29 -2.72
N LEU A 173 -11.96 -5.79 -1.54
CA LEU A 173 -13.05 -6.76 -1.37
C LEU A 173 -14.44 -6.14 -1.61
N ILE A 174 -14.67 -4.87 -1.21
CA ILE A 174 -15.90 -4.14 -1.56
C ILE A 174 -16.05 -4.05 -3.07
N ARG A 175 -15.01 -3.65 -3.78
CA ARG A 175 -15.00 -3.56 -5.24
C ARG A 175 -15.32 -4.90 -5.92
N ASP A 176 -14.92 -6.01 -5.31
CA ASP A 176 -15.19 -7.38 -5.78
C ASP A 176 -16.54 -7.94 -5.30
N GLY A 177 -17.37 -7.13 -4.60
CA GLY A 177 -18.68 -7.53 -4.06
C GLY A 177 -18.63 -8.50 -2.86
N LYS A 178 -17.45 -8.70 -2.26
CA LYS A 178 -17.21 -9.61 -1.14
C LYS A 178 -17.32 -8.86 0.20
N TYR A 179 -18.54 -8.46 0.55
CA TYR A 179 -18.78 -7.58 1.71
C TYR A 179 -18.57 -8.30 3.05
N LYS A 180 -18.91 -9.58 3.13
CA LYS A 180 -18.72 -10.39 4.33
C LYS A 180 -17.21 -10.53 4.63
N GLU A 181 -16.43 -10.94 3.64
CA GLU A 181 -14.97 -11.09 3.74
C GLU A 181 -14.29 -9.75 4.06
N ALA A 182 -14.83 -8.65 3.51
CA ALA A 182 -14.34 -7.30 3.81
C ALA A 182 -14.54 -6.95 5.29
N LEU A 183 -15.70 -7.26 5.86
CA LEU A 183 -15.99 -7.00 7.26
C LEU A 183 -15.18 -7.91 8.21
N GLU A 184 -15.02 -9.19 7.86
CA GLU A 184 -14.14 -10.12 8.58
C GLU A 184 -12.70 -9.60 8.63
N LEU A 185 -12.21 -9.06 7.49
CA LEU A 185 -10.87 -8.48 7.41
C LEU A 185 -10.73 -7.25 8.32
N ILE A 186 -11.74 -6.37 8.38
CA ILE A 186 -11.72 -5.24 9.30
C ILE A 186 -11.70 -5.73 10.75
N ARG A 187 -12.54 -6.69 11.12
CA ARG A 187 -12.67 -7.24 12.48
C ARG A 187 -11.40 -7.92 12.97
N ARG A 188 -10.60 -8.46 12.08
CA ARG A 188 -9.27 -9.00 12.42
C ARG A 188 -8.37 -7.94 13.02
N ASP A 189 -8.39 -6.72 12.47
CA ASP A 189 -7.51 -5.62 12.87
C ASP A 189 -8.19 -4.65 13.85
N ASN A 190 -9.52 -4.53 13.78
CA ASN A 190 -10.36 -3.65 14.59
C ASN A 190 -11.67 -4.36 14.97
N PRO A 191 -11.80 -4.83 16.22
CA PRO A 191 -13.02 -5.52 16.68
C PRO A 191 -14.26 -4.64 16.80
N LEU A 192 -14.12 -3.30 16.69
CA LEU A 192 -15.21 -2.31 16.87
C LEU A 192 -15.49 -1.52 15.57
N PRO A 193 -15.79 -2.17 14.42
CA PRO A 193 -15.96 -1.48 13.16
C PRO A 193 -17.19 -0.59 13.09
N ILE A 194 -18.30 -0.93 13.75
CA ILE A 194 -19.54 -0.12 13.80
C ILE A 194 -19.24 1.24 14.43
N ILE A 195 -18.55 1.21 15.58
CA ILE A 195 -18.18 2.40 16.34
C ILE A 195 -17.19 3.26 15.53
N CYS A 196 -16.10 2.65 15.06
CA CYS A 196 -15.10 3.37 14.25
C CYS A 196 -15.66 3.90 12.92
N GLY A 197 -16.65 3.23 12.33
CA GLY A 197 -17.32 3.71 11.12
C GLY A 197 -18.06 5.05 11.33
N ARG A 198 -18.36 5.41 12.59
CA ARG A 198 -19.17 6.59 12.95
C ARG A 198 -18.39 7.69 13.65
N VAL A 199 -17.40 7.35 14.48
CA VAL A 199 -16.75 8.34 15.34
C VAL A 199 -15.22 8.46 15.15
N CYS A 200 -14.64 7.82 14.13
CA CYS A 200 -13.21 7.93 13.81
C CYS A 200 -12.89 9.28 13.17
N PHE A 201 -11.70 9.84 13.45
CA PHE A 201 -11.21 11.09 12.84
C PHE A 201 -10.46 10.92 11.51
N HIS A 202 -10.43 9.72 10.96
CA HIS A 202 -9.96 9.34 9.61
C HIS A 202 -8.48 9.61 9.29
N PRO A 203 -7.49 9.25 10.12
CA PRO A 203 -6.08 9.48 9.80
C PRO A 203 -5.62 8.73 8.54
N CYS A 204 -6.30 7.65 8.19
CA CYS A 204 -6.09 6.92 6.94
C CYS A 204 -6.44 7.73 5.69
N GLU A 205 -7.44 8.61 5.76
CA GLU A 205 -7.85 9.51 4.66
C GLU A 205 -6.89 10.68 4.51
N THR A 206 -6.48 11.29 5.63
CA THR A 206 -5.47 12.37 5.63
C THR A 206 -4.16 11.95 4.96
N ASN A 207 -3.78 10.67 5.09
CA ASN A 207 -2.56 10.11 4.52
C ASN A 207 -2.80 9.28 3.24
N CYS A 208 -3.95 9.42 2.60
CA CYS A 208 -4.27 8.67 1.39
C CYS A 208 -3.51 9.21 0.18
N GLU A 209 -2.75 8.36 -0.54
CA GLU A 209 -1.99 8.74 -1.75
C GLU A 209 -2.88 9.31 -2.87
N ARG A 210 -4.17 8.96 -2.90
CA ARG A 210 -5.13 9.51 -3.85
C ARG A 210 -5.31 11.02 -3.72
N SER A 211 -5.12 11.59 -2.51
CA SER A 211 -5.19 13.03 -2.27
C SER A 211 -4.20 13.86 -3.10
N LYS A 212 -3.14 13.22 -3.63
CA LYS A 212 -2.16 13.87 -4.51
C LYS A 212 -2.61 13.93 -5.97
N LEU A 213 -3.75 13.34 -6.31
CA LEU A 213 -4.34 13.34 -7.66
C LEU A 213 -5.63 14.18 -7.69
N ASP A 214 -6.60 13.82 -6.84
CA ASP A 214 -7.90 14.50 -6.75
C ASP A 214 -8.31 14.72 -5.26
N ALA A 215 -8.97 13.77 -4.63
CA ALA A 215 -9.34 13.80 -3.22
C ALA A 215 -9.10 12.42 -2.58
N PRO A 216 -8.83 12.34 -1.26
CA PRO A 216 -8.64 11.05 -0.60
C PRO A 216 -9.87 10.16 -0.77
N VAL A 217 -9.68 8.84 -0.77
CA VAL A 217 -10.78 7.87 -0.76
C VAL A 217 -11.55 8.00 0.56
N ALA A 218 -12.88 7.95 0.51
CA ALA A 218 -13.76 8.00 1.68
C ALA A 218 -13.73 6.66 2.46
N ILE A 219 -12.56 6.36 3.03
CA ILE A 219 -12.21 5.07 3.64
C ILE A 219 -13.14 4.72 4.80
N ASN A 220 -13.48 5.72 5.64
CA ASN A 220 -14.35 5.50 6.79
C ASN A 220 -15.80 5.28 6.37
N ALA A 221 -16.27 6.00 5.36
CA ALA A 221 -17.60 5.80 4.81
C ALA A 221 -17.78 4.38 4.22
N LEU A 222 -16.74 3.85 3.57
CA LEU A 222 -16.72 2.46 3.08
C LEU A 222 -16.74 1.44 4.22
N LYS A 223 -16.03 1.70 5.34
CA LYS A 223 -16.10 0.87 6.54
C LYS A 223 -17.51 0.87 7.13
N ARG A 224 -18.13 2.06 7.26
CA ARG A 224 -19.50 2.21 7.72
C ARG A 224 -20.48 1.48 6.81
N PHE A 225 -20.35 1.60 5.49
CA PHE A 225 -21.19 0.88 4.54
C PHE A 225 -21.25 -0.63 4.84
N LEU A 226 -20.10 -1.26 5.12
CA LEU A 226 -20.04 -2.70 5.42
C LEU A 226 -20.82 -3.06 6.70
N THR A 227 -20.72 -2.24 7.74
CA THR A 227 -21.44 -2.47 9.00
C THR A 227 -22.93 -2.21 8.85
N ASP A 228 -23.33 -1.21 8.07
CA ASP A 228 -24.71 -0.92 7.76
C ASP A 228 -25.32 -1.99 6.83
N TRP A 229 -24.51 -2.54 5.89
CA TRP A 229 -24.90 -3.67 5.05
C TRP A 229 -25.21 -4.90 5.91
N GLU A 230 -24.30 -5.26 6.85
CA GLU A 230 -24.50 -6.40 7.75
C GLU A 230 -25.76 -6.24 8.61
N SER A 231 -25.98 -5.05 9.18
CA SER A 231 -27.15 -4.79 10.03
C SER A 231 -28.50 -4.94 9.31
N ARG A 232 -28.50 -4.85 7.96
CA ARG A 232 -29.69 -5.06 7.11
C ARG A 232 -29.91 -6.54 6.76
N GLN A 233 -28.93 -7.43 7.00
CA GLN A 233 -29.11 -8.86 6.74
C GLN A 233 -30.06 -9.46 7.76
N THR A 234 -31.05 -10.22 7.28
CA THR A 234 -32.01 -10.93 8.14
C THR A 234 -31.36 -12.19 8.70
N GLY A 235 -31.02 -12.17 9.98
CA GLY A 235 -30.47 -13.32 10.70
C GLY A 235 -29.63 -12.85 11.89
N LYS A 236 -29.88 -13.40 13.09
CA LYS A 236 -28.95 -13.17 14.21
C LYS A 236 -27.65 -13.90 13.91
N GLU A 237 -26.55 -13.17 13.80
CA GLU A 237 -25.22 -13.76 13.73
C GLU A 237 -25.04 -14.73 14.92
N GLN A 238 -24.77 -15.99 14.63
CA GLN A 238 -24.38 -16.94 15.68
C GLN A 238 -22.95 -16.57 16.11
N VAL A 239 -22.82 -15.94 17.27
CA VAL A 239 -21.53 -15.63 17.84
C VAL A 239 -20.89 -16.93 18.30
N GLU A 240 -19.79 -17.32 17.67
CA GLU A 240 -19.02 -18.51 18.03
C GLU A 240 -18.31 -18.30 19.37
N GLN A 241 -18.45 -19.29 20.27
CA GLN A 241 -17.74 -19.29 21.53
C GLN A 241 -16.26 -19.56 21.31
N ILE A 242 -15.39 -18.70 21.82
CA ILE A 242 -13.95 -18.88 21.72
C ILE A 242 -13.47 -19.81 22.87
N PRO A 243 -12.84 -20.95 22.56
CA PRO A 243 -12.42 -21.88 23.59
C PRO A 243 -11.26 -21.30 24.42
N LYS A 244 -11.38 -21.48 25.75
CA LYS A 244 -10.31 -21.13 26.70
C LYS A 244 -9.23 -22.21 26.66
N LYS A 245 -7.97 -21.80 26.50
CA LYS A 245 -6.80 -22.69 26.36
C LYS A 245 -5.81 -22.56 27.52
N HIS A 246 -5.94 -21.49 28.30
CA HIS A 246 -5.07 -21.16 29.42
C HIS A 246 -5.86 -21.10 30.73
N GLU A 247 -5.19 -21.32 31.84
CA GLU A 247 -5.79 -21.29 33.20
C GLU A 247 -5.64 -19.90 33.84
N GLU A 248 -4.66 -19.11 33.37
CA GLU A 248 -4.34 -17.78 33.91
C GLU A 248 -5.49 -16.79 33.66
N LYS A 249 -6.12 -16.36 34.73
CA LYS A 249 -7.21 -15.39 34.69
C LYS A 249 -6.68 -13.98 34.54
N ILE A 250 -7.34 -13.18 33.70
CA ILE A 250 -7.00 -11.78 33.46
C ILE A 250 -8.18 -10.90 33.84
N ALA A 251 -7.91 -9.86 34.63
CA ALA A 251 -8.89 -8.83 34.97
C ALA A 251 -8.70 -7.60 34.08
N VAL A 252 -9.78 -7.07 33.53
CA VAL A 252 -9.82 -5.81 32.80
C VAL A 252 -10.73 -4.86 33.56
N VAL A 253 -10.18 -3.75 34.02
CA VAL A 253 -10.90 -2.71 34.79
C VAL A 253 -11.35 -1.60 33.84
N GLY A 254 -12.66 -1.53 33.60
CA GLY A 254 -13.28 -0.60 32.66
C GLY A 254 -13.65 -1.24 31.30
N SER A 255 -14.85 -0.91 30.82
CA SER A 255 -15.45 -1.42 29.59
C SER A 255 -15.48 -0.40 28.45
N GLY A 256 -14.60 0.60 28.49
CA GLY A 256 -14.37 1.51 27.36
C GLY A 256 -13.72 0.78 26.18
N PRO A 257 -13.46 1.47 25.04
CA PRO A 257 -12.91 0.84 23.84
C PRO A 257 -11.61 0.06 24.11
N THR A 258 -10.71 0.58 24.95
CA THR A 258 -9.46 -0.11 25.32
C THR A 258 -9.74 -1.43 26.05
N GLY A 259 -10.61 -1.41 27.05
CA GLY A 259 -10.94 -2.61 27.85
C GLY A 259 -11.65 -3.68 27.03
N LEU A 260 -12.66 -3.29 26.23
CA LEU A 260 -13.40 -4.21 25.34
C LEU A 260 -12.48 -4.89 24.34
N VAL A 261 -11.59 -4.11 23.69
CA VAL A 261 -10.66 -4.65 22.69
C VAL A 261 -9.62 -5.54 23.34
N ALA A 262 -9.03 -5.13 24.47
CA ALA A 262 -8.05 -5.96 25.18
C ALA A 262 -8.65 -7.28 25.63
N ALA A 263 -9.86 -7.24 26.21
CA ALA A 263 -10.56 -8.45 26.67
C ALA A 263 -10.84 -9.40 25.50
N TYR A 264 -11.29 -8.89 24.35
CA TYR A 264 -11.57 -9.71 23.19
C TYR A 264 -10.28 -10.30 22.57
N GLU A 265 -9.20 -9.50 22.45
CA GLU A 265 -7.93 -9.99 21.91
C GLU A 265 -7.29 -11.06 22.83
N LEU A 266 -7.37 -10.90 24.15
CA LEU A 266 -6.90 -11.88 25.12
C LEU A 266 -7.75 -13.16 25.09
N LEU A 267 -9.07 -13.02 24.94
CA LEU A 267 -9.97 -14.17 24.76
C LEU A 267 -9.61 -14.95 23.49
N LYS A 268 -9.34 -14.26 22.37
CA LYS A 268 -8.88 -14.89 21.11
C LYS A 268 -7.59 -15.69 21.29
N GLN A 269 -6.71 -15.28 22.21
CA GLN A 269 -5.50 -16.01 22.57
C GLN A 269 -5.79 -17.21 23.49
N GLY A 270 -7.00 -17.29 24.02
CA GLY A 270 -7.47 -18.43 24.83
C GLY A 270 -7.45 -18.20 26.35
N TYR A 271 -7.27 -16.96 26.78
CA TYR A 271 -7.30 -16.64 28.23
C TYR A 271 -8.73 -16.48 28.77
N PRO A 272 -9.04 -16.92 29.99
CA PRO A 272 -10.25 -16.51 30.72
C PRO A 272 -10.13 -15.04 31.13
N VAL A 273 -11.02 -14.19 30.61
CA VAL A 273 -11.00 -12.74 30.83
C VAL A 273 -12.30 -12.32 31.52
N THR A 274 -12.17 -11.50 32.58
CA THR A 274 -13.28 -10.84 33.27
C THR A 274 -13.16 -9.33 33.16
N ILE A 275 -14.22 -8.68 32.67
CA ILE A 275 -14.35 -7.20 32.66
C ILE A 275 -15.08 -6.78 33.93
N PHE A 276 -14.48 -5.85 34.67
CA PHE A 276 -15.10 -5.16 35.81
C PHE A 276 -15.50 -3.74 35.37
N GLU A 277 -16.79 -3.43 35.46
CA GLU A 277 -17.34 -2.13 35.06
C GLU A 277 -18.13 -1.51 36.23
N SER A 278 -17.81 -0.26 36.56
CA SER A 278 -18.46 0.46 37.63
C SER A 278 -19.91 0.88 37.35
N GLN A 279 -20.25 1.02 36.05
CA GLN A 279 -21.62 1.33 35.64
C GLN A 279 -22.43 0.03 35.43
N ASN A 280 -23.76 0.18 35.34
CA ASN A 280 -24.66 -0.95 35.07
C ASN A 280 -24.61 -1.42 33.62
N GLU A 281 -24.05 -0.64 32.72
CA GLU A 281 -23.96 -0.92 31.29
C GLU A 281 -22.53 -0.71 30.77
N LEU A 282 -22.13 -1.55 29.82
CA LEU A 282 -20.80 -1.47 29.20
C LEU A 282 -20.70 -0.36 28.16
N GLY A 283 -19.47 0.07 27.86
CA GLY A 283 -19.13 0.98 26.75
C GLY A 283 -18.43 2.26 27.17
N GLY A 284 -18.33 2.56 28.46
CA GLY A 284 -17.67 3.75 28.97
C GLY A 284 -18.19 5.03 28.29
N MET A 285 -17.27 5.93 27.88
CA MET A 285 -17.62 7.21 27.24
C MET A 285 -18.30 7.06 25.87
N LEU A 286 -18.17 5.95 25.17
CA LEU A 286 -18.97 5.66 23.95
C LEU A 286 -20.47 5.68 24.22
N ARG A 287 -20.85 5.24 25.42
CA ARG A 287 -22.24 5.23 25.86
C ARG A 287 -22.67 6.55 26.48
N THR A 288 -21.83 7.08 27.38
CA THR A 288 -22.22 8.20 28.25
C THR A 288 -22.05 9.57 27.59
N CYS A 289 -21.05 9.73 26.71
CA CYS A 289 -20.66 11.05 26.22
C CYS A 289 -20.88 11.26 24.73
N ILE A 290 -20.82 10.22 23.91
CA ILE A 290 -21.12 10.35 22.47
C ILE A 290 -22.63 10.39 22.27
N PRO A 291 -23.20 11.45 21.68
CA PRO A 291 -24.65 11.58 21.52
C PRO A 291 -25.25 10.52 20.57
N GLU A 292 -26.56 10.25 20.74
CA GLU A 292 -27.34 9.29 19.95
C GLU A 292 -27.28 9.57 18.44
N TYR A 293 -27.34 10.86 18.05
CA TYR A 293 -27.30 11.29 16.64
C TYR A 293 -25.95 11.07 15.94
N ARG A 294 -24.88 10.75 16.70
CA ARG A 294 -23.56 10.34 16.17
C ARG A 294 -23.32 8.84 16.30
N LEU A 295 -23.74 8.25 17.42
CA LEU A 295 -23.57 6.82 17.70
C LEU A 295 -24.84 6.26 18.34
N PRO A 296 -25.76 5.71 17.56
CA PRO A 296 -26.97 5.06 18.06
C PRO A 296 -26.64 3.96 19.07
N LYS A 297 -27.30 3.99 20.25
CA LYS A 297 -26.98 3.05 21.34
C LYS A 297 -27.39 1.62 21.01
N SER A 298 -28.38 1.44 20.13
CA SER A 298 -28.74 0.11 19.59
C SER A 298 -27.57 -0.55 18.86
N LEU A 299 -26.83 0.23 18.05
CA LEU A 299 -25.66 -0.24 17.31
C LEU A 299 -24.46 -0.47 18.23
N LEU A 300 -24.25 0.42 19.20
CA LEU A 300 -23.26 0.24 20.25
C LEU A 300 -23.48 -1.07 21.01
N ASN A 301 -24.75 -1.32 21.43
CA ASN A 301 -25.12 -2.55 22.13
C ASN A 301 -24.83 -3.80 21.26
N ALA A 302 -25.23 -3.77 19.99
CA ALA A 302 -24.97 -4.88 19.08
C ALA A 302 -23.48 -5.22 18.96
N GLU A 303 -22.60 -4.20 18.89
CA GLU A 303 -21.15 -4.42 18.82
C GLU A 303 -20.59 -4.98 20.15
N ILE A 304 -20.98 -4.41 21.28
CA ILE A 304 -20.56 -4.89 22.63
C ILE A 304 -21.05 -6.33 22.86
N ASP A 305 -22.32 -6.62 22.56
CA ASP A 305 -22.92 -7.92 22.71
C ASP A 305 -22.18 -8.98 21.87
N ARG A 306 -21.78 -8.63 20.65
CA ARG A 306 -20.99 -9.52 19.79
C ARG A 306 -19.67 -9.92 20.45
N LEU A 307 -18.96 -8.97 21.06
CA LEU A 307 -17.69 -9.23 21.74
C LEU A 307 -17.87 -10.05 23.02
N THR A 308 -18.82 -9.66 23.87
CA THR A 308 -19.01 -10.29 25.17
C THR A 308 -19.57 -11.69 25.08
N ARG A 309 -20.50 -11.93 24.15
CA ARG A 309 -21.05 -13.28 23.88
C ARG A 309 -20.02 -14.27 23.34
N SER A 310 -18.84 -13.84 22.90
CA SER A 310 -17.76 -14.75 22.48
C SER A 310 -17.11 -15.51 23.65
N GLY A 311 -17.43 -15.18 24.91
CA GLY A 311 -16.95 -15.90 26.11
C GLY A 311 -16.26 -15.03 27.16
N ILE A 312 -16.39 -13.70 27.07
CA ILE A 312 -15.89 -12.75 28.08
C ILE A 312 -16.85 -12.75 29.29
N GLU A 313 -16.32 -12.91 30.49
CA GLU A 313 -17.08 -12.71 31.73
C GLU A 313 -17.22 -11.22 32.01
N VAL A 314 -18.41 -10.78 32.41
CA VAL A 314 -18.68 -9.37 32.70
C VAL A 314 -19.29 -9.22 34.09
N LYS A 315 -18.73 -8.28 34.88
CA LYS A 315 -19.23 -7.87 36.19
C LYS A 315 -19.49 -6.38 36.17
N THR A 316 -20.77 -5.99 36.04
CA THR A 316 -21.24 -4.58 36.09
C THR A 316 -21.60 -4.16 37.50
N GLY A 317 -21.60 -2.84 37.75
CA GLY A 317 -21.87 -2.27 39.09
C GLY A 317 -20.76 -2.56 40.12
N VAL A 318 -19.53 -2.90 39.64
CA VAL A 318 -18.39 -3.19 40.52
C VAL A 318 -17.30 -2.15 40.29
N SER A 319 -17.05 -1.32 41.27
CA SER A 319 -16.03 -0.26 41.24
C SER A 319 -14.74 -0.75 41.88
N ILE A 320 -13.69 -0.93 41.09
CA ILE A 320 -12.36 -1.24 41.59
C ILE A 320 -11.80 -0.02 42.33
N GLY A 321 -11.23 -0.25 43.52
CA GLY A 321 -10.82 0.79 44.48
C GLY A 321 -11.87 1.11 45.56
N LYS A 322 -13.15 0.68 45.35
CA LYS A 322 -14.24 0.86 46.32
C LYS A 322 -14.82 -0.47 46.77
N ASP A 323 -15.33 -1.29 45.84
CA ASP A 323 -15.95 -2.57 46.14
C ASP A 323 -14.93 -3.72 46.22
N LEU A 324 -13.91 -3.67 45.37
CA LEU A 324 -12.76 -4.57 45.33
C LEU A 324 -11.49 -3.77 45.05
N THR A 325 -10.36 -4.21 45.61
CA THR A 325 -9.05 -3.60 45.29
C THR A 325 -8.30 -4.45 44.25
N ILE A 326 -7.27 -3.91 43.63
CA ILE A 326 -6.42 -4.63 42.69
C ILE A 326 -5.69 -5.79 43.41
N GLU A 327 -5.26 -5.59 44.62
CA GLU A 327 -4.64 -6.62 45.49
C GLU A 327 -5.60 -7.79 45.70
N GLN A 328 -6.85 -7.52 46.03
CA GLN A 328 -7.88 -8.58 46.15
C GLN A 328 -8.14 -9.31 44.82
N LEU A 329 -7.99 -8.65 43.69
CA LEU A 329 -8.05 -9.37 42.41
C LEU A 329 -6.89 -10.38 42.29
N TRP A 330 -5.68 -10.03 42.68
CA TRP A 330 -4.54 -10.98 42.67
C TRP A 330 -4.75 -12.13 43.66
N GLU A 331 -5.26 -11.82 44.87
CA GLU A 331 -5.60 -12.84 45.87
C GLU A 331 -6.66 -13.83 45.34
N THR A 332 -7.61 -13.37 44.52
CA THR A 332 -8.65 -14.22 43.92
C THR A 332 -8.16 -14.96 42.65
N GLY A 333 -6.87 -14.87 42.33
CA GLY A 333 -6.20 -15.72 41.33
C GLY A 333 -6.02 -15.07 39.97
N TYR A 334 -6.34 -13.79 39.79
CA TYR A 334 -5.99 -13.09 38.54
C TYR A 334 -4.47 -12.92 38.48
N LYS A 335 -3.89 -13.20 37.31
CA LYS A 335 -2.43 -13.17 37.09
C LYS A 335 -1.94 -11.89 36.41
N ALA A 336 -2.84 -11.18 35.75
CA ALA A 336 -2.58 -9.85 35.20
C ALA A 336 -3.84 -9.01 35.32
N VAL A 337 -3.63 -7.69 35.50
CA VAL A 337 -4.71 -6.69 35.58
C VAL A 337 -4.42 -5.59 34.58
N LEU A 338 -5.41 -5.23 33.73
CA LEU A 338 -5.38 -4.08 32.84
C LEU A 338 -6.29 -2.98 33.38
N VAL A 339 -5.73 -1.80 33.68
CA VAL A 339 -6.48 -0.60 34.04
C VAL A 339 -6.81 0.20 32.79
N ALA A 340 -8.11 0.27 32.44
CA ALA A 340 -8.64 0.92 31.23
C ALA A 340 -9.87 1.80 31.55
N ILE A 341 -9.81 2.55 32.67
CA ILE A 341 -10.92 3.31 33.25
C ILE A 341 -11.24 4.62 32.49
N GLY A 342 -10.38 5.05 31.56
CA GLY A 342 -10.54 6.28 30.78
C GLY A 342 -10.31 7.55 31.59
N ALA A 343 -10.90 8.68 31.17
CA ALA A 343 -10.84 10.00 31.83
C ALA A 343 -12.28 10.52 31.94
N GLN A 344 -12.91 10.30 33.12
CA GLN A 344 -14.33 10.56 33.33
C GLN A 344 -14.61 11.73 34.28
N GLU A 345 -13.58 12.41 34.78
CA GLU A 345 -13.69 13.61 35.59
C GLU A 345 -13.38 14.85 34.75
N SER A 346 -14.13 15.91 34.92
CA SER A 346 -13.87 17.17 34.23
C SER A 346 -13.01 18.12 35.05
N TRP A 347 -12.16 18.89 34.35
CA TRP A 347 -11.46 20.01 34.96
C TRP A 347 -12.44 21.14 35.28
N LYS A 348 -12.24 21.82 36.46
CA LYS A 348 -12.99 23.02 36.84
C LYS A 348 -12.36 24.26 36.22
N LEU A 349 -13.19 25.28 35.92
CA LEU A 349 -12.74 26.58 35.43
C LEU A 349 -11.96 27.35 36.47
N GLY A 350 -12.33 27.19 37.75
CA GLY A 350 -11.72 27.91 38.87
C GLY A 350 -12.05 29.40 38.89
N ILE A 351 -13.22 29.78 38.36
CA ILE A 351 -13.70 31.18 38.35
C ILE A 351 -14.91 31.37 39.30
N GLU A 352 -15.14 32.60 39.67
CA GLU A 352 -16.28 32.98 40.51
C GLU A 352 -17.60 32.64 39.82
N GLY A 353 -18.56 32.07 40.55
CA GLY A 353 -19.88 31.71 40.06
C GLY A 353 -19.97 30.29 39.47
N GLU A 354 -18.90 29.51 39.43
CA GLU A 354 -18.89 28.16 38.87
C GLU A 354 -19.85 27.18 39.58
N ASN A 355 -20.23 27.46 40.82
CA ASN A 355 -21.14 26.62 41.59
C ASN A 355 -22.62 27.08 41.56
N LEU A 356 -22.96 28.05 40.72
CA LEU A 356 -24.36 28.52 40.53
C LEU A 356 -25.22 27.46 39.88
N GLU A 357 -26.52 27.45 40.22
CA GLU A 357 -27.52 26.65 39.52
C GLU A 357 -27.61 27.09 38.06
N GLY A 358 -27.47 26.18 37.12
CA GLY A 358 -27.40 26.47 35.68
C GLY A 358 -25.97 26.36 35.11
N VAL A 359 -24.94 26.14 35.99
CA VAL A 359 -23.60 25.70 35.53
C VAL A 359 -23.56 24.19 35.55
N ILE A 360 -23.28 23.58 34.42
CA ILE A 360 -23.31 22.12 34.23
C ILE A 360 -21.99 21.68 33.56
N ASP A 361 -21.40 20.63 34.09
CA ASP A 361 -20.29 19.99 33.43
C ASP A 361 -20.72 19.25 32.12
N ALA A 362 -19.91 19.32 31.07
CA ALA A 362 -20.29 18.76 29.77
C ALA A 362 -20.43 17.24 29.81
N LEU A 363 -19.59 16.53 30.56
CA LEU A 363 -19.70 15.08 30.70
C LEU A 363 -20.96 14.69 31.47
N ASP A 364 -21.28 15.40 32.57
CA ASP A 364 -22.52 15.18 33.32
C ASP A 364 -23.74 15.53 32.49
N PHE A 365 -23.71 16.63 31.73
CA PHE A 365 -24.74 17.02 30.79
C PHE A 365 -25.04 15.93 29.74
N LEU A 366 -24.02 15.46 29.04
CA LEU A 366 -24.13 14.42 28.01
C LEU A 366 -24.59 13.09 28.63
N LYS A 367 -24.07 12.73 29.81
CA LYS A 367 -24.45 11.50 30.53
C LYS A 367 -25.94 11.50 30.93
N ARG A 368 -26.44 12.63 31.47
CA ARG A 368 -27.86 12.77 31.82
C ARG A 368 -28.75 12.69 30.58
N THR A 369 -28.37 13.39 29.50
CA THR A 369 -29.11 13.35 28.24
C THR A 369 -29.15 11.94 27.65
N GLY A 370 -28.02 11.24 27.62
CA GLY A 370 -27.94 9.86 27.15
C GLY A 370 -28.75 8.87 27.98
N SER A 371 -28.99 9.17 29.28
CA SER A 371 -29.82 8.37 30.19
C SER A 371 -31.30 8.79 30.16
N LYS A 372 -31.71 9.65 29.22
CA LYS A 372 -33.09 10.20 29.08
C LYS A 372 -33.63 10.81 30.36
N LYS A 373 -32.78 11.38 31.20
CA LYS A 373 -33.18 12.18 32.35
C LYS A 373 -33.56 13.59 31.89
N ASP A 374 -34.69 14.09 32.33
CA ASP A 374 -35.14 15.46 32.01
C ASP A 374 -34.09 16.48 32.41
N ILE A 375 -33.56 17.20 31.46
CA ILE A 375 -32.72 18.38 31.65
C ILE A 375 -33.49 19.53 31.01
N ASP A 376 -33.92 20.46 31.86
CA ASP A 376 -34.60 21.68 31.39
C ASP A 376 -33.52 22.69 30.93
N ILE A 377 -33.37 22.79 29.61
CA ILE A 377 -32.49 23.76 28.98
C ILE A 377 -33.34 24.74 28.19
N LYS A 378 -33.72 25.83 28.84
CA LYS A 378 -34.47 26.91 28.21
C LYS A 378 -33.62 28.19 28.20
N GLY A 379 -33.78 29.00 27.19
CA GLY A 379 -33.08 30.25 27.03
C GLY A 379 -31.69 30.08 26.41
N PRO A 380 -30.87 31.16 26.37
CA PRO A 380 -29.54 31.16 25.80
C PRO A 380 -28.56 30.29 26.60
N VAL A 381 -27.75 29.48 25.89
CA VAL A 381 -26.74 28.59 26.47
C VAL A 381 -25.36 28.95 25.94
N ALA A 382 -24.38 29.00 26.83
CA ALA A 382 -22.97 29.09 26.46
C ALA A 382 -22.23 27.79 26.79
N VAL A 383 -21.47 27.27 25.82
CA VAL A 383 -20.56 26.15 26.02
C VAL A 383 -19.12 26.67 26.02
N ILE A 384 -18.38 26.44 27.09
CA ILE A 384 -16.99 26.90 27.23
C ILE A 384 -16.04 25.77 26.83
N GLY A 385 -15.35 25.94 25.74
CA GLY A 385 -14.40 24.94 25.23
C GLY A 385 -14.32 24.90 23.73
N GLY A 386 -13.36 24.14 23.17
CA GLY A 386 -13.16 24.03 21.71
C GLY A 386 -12.88 22.61 21.22
N GLY A 387 -13.09 21.61 22.07
CA GLY A 387 -12.93 20.19 21.74
C GLY A 387 -14.23 19.56 21.21
N ASN A 388 -14.16 18.29 20.79
CA ASN A 388 -15.31 17.56 20.29
C ASN A 388 -16.44 17.45 21.34
N VAL A 389 -16.10 17.31 22.62
CA VAL A 389 -17.09 17.29 23.72
C VAL A 389 -17.88 18.60 23.80
N ALA A 390 -17.21 19.75 23.56
CA ALA A 390 -17.89 21.04 23.52
C ALA A 390 -18.88 21.12 22.34
N LEU A 391 -18.51 20.61 21.18
CA LEU A 391 -19.41 20.54 20.02
C LEU A 391 -20.58 19.59 20.26
N ASP A 392 -20.33 18.41 20.83
CA ASP A 392 -21.36 17.45 21.18
C ASP A 392 -22.34 18.01 22.20
N ALA A 393 -21.84 18.74 23.23
CA ALA A 393 -22.70 19.41 24.22
C ALA A 393 -23.52 20.54 23.58
N ALA A 394 -22.91 21.38 22.72
CA ALA A 394 -23.61 22.47 22.06
C ALA A 394 -24.71 21.97 21.10
N ARG A 395 -24.38 20.99 20.27
CA ARG A 395 -25.33 20.37 19.33
C ARG A 395 -26.45 19.63 20.08
N THR A 396 -26.15 19.04 21.23
CA THR A 396 -27.15 18.38 22.09
C THR A 396 -28.07 19.44 22.75
N ALA A 397 -27.53 20.54 23.25
CA ALA A 397 -28.33 21.63 23.82
C ALA A 397 -29.30 22.24 22.79
N ALA A 398 -28.86 22.43 21.54
CA ALA A 398 -29.74 22.90 20.46
C ALA A 398 -30.89 21.90 20.19
N ARG A 399 -30.64 20.59 20.24
CA ARG A 399 -31.67 19.56 20.07
C ARG A 399 -32.65 19.47 21.20
N LEU A 400 -32.26 19.84 22.42
CA LEU A 400 -33.13 19.90 23.60
C LEU A 400 -33.98 21.16 23.66
N GLY A 401 -33.83 22.09 22.70
CA GLY A 401 -34.67 23.28 22.59
C GLY A 401 -34.13 24.53 23.25
N ALA A 402 -32.82 24.65 23.41
CA ALA A 402 -32.18 25.92 23.78
C ALA A 402 -32.47 26.99 22.71
N ASP A 403 -32.88 28.23 23.17
CA ASP A 403 -33.24 29.31 22.25
C ASP A 403 -32.08 29.80 21.40
N GLU A 404 -30.89 29.83 21.97
CA GLU A 404 -29.63 30.20 21.32
C GLU A 404 -28.48 29.42 21.97
N VAL A 405 -27.59 28.82 21.17
CA VAL A 405 -26.40 28.14 21.65
C VAL A 405 -25.16 28.82 21.11
N SER A 406 -24.22 29.15 21.98
CA SER A 406 -22.94 29.72 21.61
C SER A 406 -21.77 28.96 22.20
N ILE A 407 -20.70 28.76 21.46
CA ILE A 407 -19.42 28.21 21.93
C ILE A 407 -18.48 29.36 22.19
N ILE A 408 -17.96 29.46 23.42
CA ILE A 408 -16.96 30.44 23.84
C ILE A 408 -15.59 29.76 23.81
N TYR A 409 -14.71 30.26 22.94
CA TYR A 409 -13.38 29.69 22.76
C TYR A 409 -12.28 30.77 22.80
N ARG A 410 -11.28 30.56 23.65
CA ARG A 410 -10.20 31.52 23.94
C ARG A 410 -9.15 31.70 22.84
N ARG A 411 -9.22 30.90 21.72
CA ARG A 411 -8.35 30.97 20.55
C ARG A 411 -9.19 31.17 19.30
N THR A 412 -8.57 31.04 18.12
CA THR A 412 -9.28 31.10 16.80
C THR A 412 -9.82 29.73 16.39
N LYS A 413 -10.56 29.70 15.30
CA LYS A 413 -11.10 28.47 14.68
C LYS A 413 -9.98 27.49 14.34
N ASP A 414 -8.85 27.99 13.83
CA ASP A 414 -7.72 27.15 13.39
C ASP A 414 -7.03 26.41 14.55
N GLU A 415 -7.10 26.95 15.79
CA GLU A 415 -6.55 26.31 16.97
C GLU A 415 -7.56 25.43 17.72
N MET A 416 -8.78 25.26 17.20
CA MET A 416 -9.74 24.33 17.81
C MET A 416 -9.25 22.90 17.69
N PRO A 417 -9.20 22.11 18.77
CA PRO A 417 -8.85 20.70 18.70
C PRO A 417 -9.99 19.81 18.16
N ALA A 418 -11.19 20.36 18.00
CA ALA A 418 -12.32 19.67 17.38
C ALA A 418 -12.10 19.46 15.89
N PHE A 419 -12.74 18.42 15.34
CA PHE A 419 -12.64 18.12 13.90
C PHE A 419 -13.34 19.18 13.07
N SER A 420 -12.70 19.63 11.98
CA SER A 420 -13.22 20.68 11.10
C SER A 420 -14.64 20.37 10.58
N THR A 421 -14.90 19.12 10.25
CA THR A 421 -16.22 18.65 9.81
C THR A 421 -17.28 18.82 10.88
N GLU A 422 -16.97 18.55 12.15
CA GLU A 422 -17.91 18.74 13.25
C GLU A 422 -18.17 20.22 13.54
N ILE A 423 -17.16 21.08 13.36
CA ILE A 423 -17.32 22.53 13.48
C ILE A 423 -18.27 23.04 12.39
N GLU A 424 -18.08 22.61 11.14
CA GLU A 424 -18.96 22.99 10.03
C GLU A 424 -20.41 22.52 10.24
N GLU A 425 -20.60 21.30 10.74
CA GLU A 425 -21.92 20.77 11.04
C GLU A 425 -22.60 21.52 12.19
N ALA A 426 -21.84 21.94 13.22
CA ALA A 426 -22.37 22.79 14.28
C ALA A 426 -22.78 24.18 13.75
N GLU A 427 -21.99 24.80 12.88
CA GLU A 427 -22.36 26.05 12.19
C GLU A 427 -23.64 25.92 11.37
N ARG A 428 -23.79 24.80 10.63
CA ARG A 428 -25.01 24.49 9.85
C ARG A 428 -26.26 24.28 10.72
N GLU A 429 -26.06 23.80 11.93
CA GLU A 429 -27.11 23.64 12.93
C GLU A 429 -27.45 24.95 13.69
N GLY A 430 -26.82 26.09 13.34
CA GLY A 430 -27.08 27.41 13.88
C GLY A 430 -26.35 27.74 15.16
N ILE A 431 -25.34 26.94 15.55
CA ILE A 431 -24.53 27.21 16.74
C ILE A 431 -23.58 28.39 16.44
N LYS A 432 -23.56 29.38 17.32
CA LYS A 432 -22.70 30.55 17.21
C LYS A 432 -21.34 30.30 17.83
N PHE A 433 -20.28 30.88 17.27
CA PHE A 433 -18.93 30.79 17.82
C PHE A 433 -18.42 32.16 18.22
N GLN A 434 -17.98 32.25 19.48
CA GLN A 434 -17.34 33.41 20.07
C GLN A 434 -15.84 33.13 20.23
N PHE A 435 -15.07 33.39 19.18
CA PHE A 435 -13.63 33.19 19.15
C PHE A 435 -12.89 34.32 19.84
N LEU A 436 -11.69 34.05 20.38
CA LEU A 436 -10.84 34.97 21.07
C LEU A 436 -11.56 35.59 22.30
N VAL A 437 -12.34 34.78 22.99
CA VAL A 437 -13.09 35.17 24.20
C VAL A 437 -12.77 34.20 25.32
N SER A 438 -12.41 34.73 26.47
CA SER A 438 -12.15 33.98 27.71
C SER A 438 -13.10 34.40 28.84
N PRO A 439 -13.72 33.46 29.56
CA PRO A 439 -14.57 33.79 30.69
C PRO A 439 -13.74 34.31 31.86
N LEU A 440 -14.27 35.28 32.59
CA LEU A 440 -13.70 35.87 33.82
C LEU A 440 -14.46 35.39 35.06
N ARG A 441 -15.79 35.49 35.03
CA ARG A 441 -16.68 35.02 36.10
C ARG A 441 -18.07 34.75 35.56
N ILE A 442 -18.82 33.88 36.24
CA ILE A 442 -20.22 33.58 35.93
C ILE A 442 -21.09 34.43 36.83
N LEU A 443 -22.04 35.14 36.24
CA LEU A 443 -22.93 36.05 36.97
C LEU A 443 -24.21 35.33 37.35
N GLY A 444 -24.73 35.61 38.54
CA GLY A 444 -25.93 35.00 39.04
C GLY A 444 -26.81 35.94 39.82
N GLU A 445 -28.11 35.63 39.83
CA GLU A 445 -29.11 36.28 40.62
C GLU A 445 -29.97 35.20 41.30
N ASN A 446 -30.19 35.36 42.61
CA ASN A 446 -30.91 34.38 43.45
C ASN A 446 -30.36 32.94 43.37
N GLY A 447 -29.03 32.82 43.22
CA GLY A 447 -28.34 31.53 43.13
C GLY A 447 -28.35 30.88 41.77
N ARG A 448 -28.96 31.52 40.75
CA ARG A 448 -29.06 31.03 39.38
C ARG A 448 -28.24 31.87 38.40
N VAL A 449 -27.72 31.24 37.37
CA VAL A 449 -27.01 31.89 36.25
C VAL A 449 -27.92 32.86 35.51
N ASN A 450 -27.46 34.11 35.31
CA ASN A 450 -28.12 35.10 34.46
C ASN A 450 -27.18 35.73 33.40
N GLY A 451 -25.88 35.37 33.44
CA GLY A 451 -24.91 35.85 32.46
C GLY A 451 -23.50 35.33 32.73
N ILE A 452 -22.59 35.69 31.86
CA ILE A 452 -21.15 35.43 32.00
C ILE A 452 -20.37 36.66 31.56
N GLU A 453 -19.44 37.08 32.42
CA GLU A 453 -18.49 38.12 32.07
C GLU A 453 -17.27 37.52 31.41
N CYS A 454 -16.93 38.07 30.29
CA CYS A 454 -15.83 37.60 29.43
C CYS A 454 -14.88 38.74 29.07
N THR A 455 -13.64 38.40 28.77
CA THR A 455 -12.68 39.34 28.19
C THR A 455 -12.26 38.87 26.79
N ARG A 456 -11.91 39.80 25.95
CA ARG A 456 -11.31 39.45 24.65
C ARG A 456 -9.87 39.03 24.81
N THR A 457 -9.42 38.12 23.94
CA THR A 457 -8.04 37.64 23.94
C THR A 457 -7.39 37.89 22.58
N LYS A 458 -6.05 37.91 22.58
CA LYS A 458 -5.24 37.84 21.35
C LYS A 458 -4.26 36.70 21.47
N LEU A 459 -3.84 36.16 20.32
CA LEU A 459 -2.87 35.06 20.30
C LEU A 459 -1.46 35.61 20.62
N GLY A 460 -0.82 35.03 21.59
CA GLY A 460 0.57 35.26 22.01
C GLY A 460 1.51 34.14 21.49
N PRO A 461 2.71 34.00 22.10
CA PRO A 461 3.64 32.91 21.79
C PRO A 461 3.02 31.51 21.99
N SER A 462 3.61 30.51 21.34
CA SER A 462 3.17 29.11 21.49
C SER A 462 3.55 28.56 22.86
N ASP A 463 2.66 27.76 23.44
CA ASP A 463 2.90 26.97 24.64
C ASP A 463 3.76 25.71 24.36
N GLU A 464 4.06 24.92 25.38
CA GLU A 464 4.83 23.67 25.26
C GLU A 464 4.16 22.63 24.32
N SER A 465 2.86 22.78 24.08
CA SER A 465 2.11 21.93 23.12
C SER A 465 2.14 22.44 21.68
N GLY A 466 2.84 23.55 21.43
CA GLY A 466 2.93 24.22 20.13
C GLY A 466 1.72 25.10 19.79
N ARG A 467 0.71 25.22 20.66
CA ARG A 467 -0.47 26.06 20.46
C ARG A 467 -0.25 27.48 21.01
N LYS A 468 -0.73 28.48 20.28
CA LYS A 468 -0.59 29.87 20.68
C LYS A 468 -1.33 30.17 21.98
N CYS A 469 -0.67 30.84 22.95
CA CYS A 469 -1.25 31.21 24.24
C CYS A 469 -2.29 32.33 24.07
N PRO A 470 -3.50 32.22 24.61
CA PRO A 470 -4.46 33.31 24.64
C PRO A 470 -4.05 34.36 25.70
N MET A 471 -3.84 35.60 25.27
CA MET A 471 -3.48 36.72 26.15
C MET A 471 -4.67 37.66 26.28
N PRO A 472 -5.16 37.96 27.50
CA PRO A 472 -6.27 38.91 27.69
C PRO A 472 -5.93 40.31 27.16
N ILE A 473 -6.92 41.00 26.62
CA ILE A 473 -6.82 42.39 26.19
C ILE A 473 -7.40 43.25 27.32
N PRO A 474 -6.59 44.03 28.02
CA PRO A 474 -7.08 44.85 29.15
C PRO A 474 -8.21 45.83 28.71
N GLY A 475 -9.26 45.93 29.56
CA GLY A 475 -10.39 46.84 29.31
C GLY A 475 -11.35 46.40 28.21
N SER A 476 -11.28 45.15 27.79
CA SER A 476 -12.18 44.58 26.76
C SER A 476 -13.30 43.71 27.32
N ASP A 477 -13.56 43.85 28.63
CA ASP A 477 -14.53 43.03 29.33
C ASP A 477 -15.96 43.36 28.93
N PHE A 478 -16.78 42.32 28.83
CA PHE A 478 -18.20 42.45 28.40
C PHE A 478 -19.02 41.29 28.99
N VAL A 479 -20.32 41.50 29.04
CA VAL A 479 -21.25 40.52 29.61
C VAL A 479 -22.12 39.91 28.51
N ILE A 480 -22.22 38.59 28.52
CA ILE A 480 -23.18 37.83 27.70
C ILE A 480 -24.30 37.38 28.64
N LYS A 481 -25.56 37.75 28.34
CA LYS A 481 -26.74 37.27 29.04
C LYS A 481 -27.07 35.84 28.62
N LEU A 482 -27.23 34.96 29.60
CA LEU A 482 -27.54 33.54 29.35
C LEU A 482 -28.08 32.88 30.60
N ASN A 483 -28.74 31.72 30.41
CA ASN A 483 -29.41 30.99 31.50
C ASN A 483 -28.65 29.73 31.91
N THR A 484 -27.78 29.23 31.02
CA THR A 484 -27.02 27.99 31.28
C THR A 484 -25.59 28.14 30.77
N VAL A 485 -24.62 27.67 31.54
CA VAL A 485 -23.22 27.52 31.16
C VAL A 485 -22.84 26.05 31.20
N ILE A 486 -22.31 25.53 30.07
CA ILE A 486 -21.78 24.16 29.99
C ILE A 486 -20.27 24.23 29.87
N THR A 487 -19.55 23.61 30.84
CA THR A 487 -18.07 23.65 30.88
C THR A 487 -17.46 22.41 30.22
N ALA A 488 -16.65 22.59 29.17
CA ALA A 488 -16.02 21.54 28.37
C ALA A 488 -14.53 21.83 28.17
N ILE A 489 -13.78 22.01 29.28
CA ILE A 489 -12.39 22.50 29.27
C ILE A 489 -11.32 21.41 29.41
N GLY A 490 -11.69 20.17 29.46
CA GLY A 490 -10.81 19.01 29.52
C GLY A 490 -11.23 17.99 30.56
N GLU A 491 -10.60 16.84 30.54
CA GLU A 491 -10.98 15.66 31.30
C GLU A 491 -9.78 15.10 32.07
N ALA A 492 -10.03 14.39 33.17
CA ALA A 492 -9.06 13.71 33.99
C ALA A 492 -9.53 12.33 34.42
N SER A 493 -8.62 11.51 34.93
CA SER A 493 -8.93 10.16 35.43
C SER A 493 -9.03 10.12 36.93
N ASP A 494 -10.00 9.39 37.51
CA ASP A 494 -10.03 9.02 38.91
C ASP A 494 -9.04 7.85 39.13
N LEU A 495 -7.92 8.16 39.79
CA LEU A 495 -6.83 7.19 40.00
C LEU A 495 -6.91 6.50 41.36
N SER A 496 -8.02 6.65 42.11
CA SER A 496 -8.23 6.07 43.43
C SER A 496 -8.20 4.54 43.49
N CYS A 497 -8.35 3.89 42.32
CA CYS A 497 -8.30 2.44 42.19
C CYS A 497 -6.89 1.84 42.17
N LEU A 498 -5.84 2.66 42.08
CA LEU A 498 -4.47 2.18 41.92
C LEU A 498 -3.88 1.69 43.26
N PRO A 499 -3.06 0.61 43.23
CA PRO A 499 -2.28 0.16 44.38
C PRO A 499 -1.30 1.23 44.87
N GLU A 500 -0.96 1.13 46.15
CA GLU A 500 0.08 1.98 46.72
C GLU A 500 1.44 1.80 46.00
N GLY A 501 2.15 2.90 45.78
CA GLY A 501 3.42 2.89 45.06
C GLY A 501 3.29 2.99 43.54
N SER A 502 2.06 3.06 42.97
CA SER A 502 1.86 3.32 41.55
C SER A 502 2.40 4.68 41.13
N LYS A 503 3.14 4.76 40.02
CA LYS A 503 3.67 6.02 39.51
C LYS A 503 2.62 6.75 38.67
N ILE A 504 2.47 8.05 38.96
CA ILE A 504 1.52 8.96 38.33
C ILE A 504 2.29 10.13 37.71
N THR A 505 1.92 10.56 36.50
CA THR A 505 2.51 11.71 35.83
C THR A 505 1.99 13.04 36.40
N LYS A 506 2.67 14.15 36.10
CA LYS A 506 2.21 15.52 36.46
C LYS A 506 0.81 15.86 35.91
N LYS A 507 0.38 15.18 34.83
CA LYS A 507 -0.94 15.37 34.20
C LYS A 507 -2.03 14.48 34.81
N LYS A 508 -1.77 13.83 35.94
CA LYS A 508 -2.68 12.89 36.59
C LYS A 508 -3.09 11.71 35.67
N THR A 509 -2.11 11.14 34.96
CA THR A 509 -2.26 9.91 34.19
C THR A 509 -1.32 8.84 34.76
N ILE A 510 -1.59 7.54 34.47
CA ILE A 510 -0.73 6.47 34.95
C ILE A 510 0.57 6.49 34.13
N GLU A 511 1.72 6.42 34.81
CA GLU A 511 3.01 6.26 34.12
C GLU A 511 3.23 4.79 33.77
N CYS A 512 3.40 4.52 32.50
CA CYS A 512 3.73 3.18 31.97
C CYS A 512 4.70 3.28 30.79
N ASP A 513 5.30 2.18 30.42
CA ASP A 513 6.10 2.10 29.21
C ASP A 513 5.22 2.32 27.96
N PRO A 514 5.55 3.28 27.10
CA PRO A 514 4.68 3.66 25.98
C PRO A 514 4.53 2.58 24.91
N GLN A 515 5.44 1.60 24.82
CA GLN A 515 5.37 0.49 23.87
C GLN A 515 4.64 -0.72 24.46
N THR A 516 4.94 -1.06 25.72
CA THR A 516 4.42 -2.27 26.35
C THR A 516 3.18 -2.04 27.18
N LEU A 517 2.92 -0.80 27.63
CA LEU A 517 1.84 -0.42 28.54
C LEU A 517 1.96 -1.08 29.93
N GLU A 518 3.14 -1.60 30.29
CA GLU A 518 3.44 -2.12 31.63
C GLU A 518 3.71 -0.97 32.57
N THR A 519 3.14 -1.01 33.77
CA THR A 519 3.39 -0.04 34.83
C THR A 519 4.66 -0.39 35.62
N ASN A 520 4.97 0.39 36.66
CA ASN A 520 6.07 0.06 37.57
C ASN A 520 5.74 -1.14 38.49
N ILE A 521 4.51 -1.64 38.49
CA ILE A 521 4.06 -2.78 39.32
C ILE A 521 3.94 -4.00 38.40
N PRO A 522 4.69 -5.11 38.68
CA PRO A 522 4.64 -6.31 37.86
C PRO A 522 3.24 -6.91 37.78
N GLY A 523 2.82 -7.28 36.56
CA GLY A 523 1.49 -7.83 36.29
C GLY A 523 0.37 -6.78 36.20
N LEU A 524 0.68 -5.48 36.42
CA LEU A 524 -0.25 -4.38 36.27
C LEU A 524 0.05 -3.61 34.97
N PHE A 525 -0.94 -3.54 34.10
CA PHE A 525 -0.88 -2.83 32.83
C PHE A 525 -1.90 -1.69 32.81
N ALA A 526 -1.65 -0.65 32.03
CA ALA A 526 -2.59 0.46 31.88
C ALA A 526 -2.68 0.91 30.42
N GLY A 527 -3.87 1.32 29.96
CA GLY A 527 -4.03 1.75 28.58
C GLY A 527 -5.27 2.60 28.31
N GLY A 528 -5.26 3.34 27.20
CA GLY A 528 -6.29 4.31 26.83
C GLY A 528 -6.09 5.65 27.53
N ASP A 529 -7.18 6.42 27.67
CA ASP A 529 -7.12 7.81 28.16
C ASP A 529 -6.55 7.95 29.58
N VAL A 530 -6.60 6.90 30.40
CA VAL A 530 -5.96 6.89 31.72
C VAL A 530 -4.44 7.02 31.67
N VAL A 531 -3.84 6.71 30.49
CA VAL A 531 -2.39 6.82 30.22
C VAL A 531 -2.08 8.02 29.33
N SER A 532 -2.77 8.15 28.20
CA SER A 532 -2.51 9.20 27.21
C SER A 532 -3.10 10.57 27.56
N GLY A 533 -4.05 10.62 28.49
CA GLY A 533 -5.07 11.66 28.52
C GLY A 533 -6.12 11.45 27.43
N PRO A 534 -7.15 12.31 27.37
CA PRO A 534 -8.22 12.20 26.36
C PRO A 534 -7.68 12.11 24.94
N ALA A 535 -8.03 11.01 24.23
CA ALA A 535 -7.54 10.70 22.90
C ALA A 535 -8.69 10.17 22.01
N THR A 536 -8.37 9.58 20.87
CA THR A 536 -9.38 9.10 19.95
C THR A 536 -9.77 7.65 20.23
N VAL A 537 -10.95 7.24 19.75
CA VAL A 537 -11.42 5.86 19.87
C VAL A 537 -10.45 4.86 19.21
N VAL A 538 -9.86 5.23 18.06
CA VAL A 538 -8.92 4.34 17.37
C VAL A 538 -7.57 4.22 18.10
N ASP A 539 -7.14 5.23 18.83
CA ASP A 539 -5.98 5.15 19.73
C ASP A 539 -6.27 4.23 20.93
N ALA A 540 -7.47 4.33 21.48
CA ALA A 540 -7.91 3.45 22.56
C ALA A 540 -7.99 1.97 22.11
N ILE A 541 -8.45 1.71 20.88
CA ILE A 541 -8.40 0.37 20.25
C ILE A 541 -6.96 -0.12 20.12
N SER A 542 -6.06 0.73 19.62
CA SER A 542 -4.63 0.42 19.51
C SER A 542 -4.00 0.08 20.86
N ALA A 543 -4.33 0.85 21.90
CA ALA A 543 -3.87 0.58 23.25
C ALA A 543 -4.36 -0.80 23.75
N GLY A 544 -5.63 -1.13 23.53
CA GLY A 544 -6.19 -2.44 23.90
C GLY A 544 -5.47 -3.60 23.23
N LYS A 545 -5.19 -3.50 21.92
CA LYS A 545 -4.41 -4.50 21.18
C LYS A 545 -2.98 -4.65 21.71
N ARG A 546 -2.31 -3.52 22.00
CA ARG A 546 -0.94 -3.53 22.54
C ARG A 546 -0.89 -4.14 23.94
N ALA A 547 -1.86 -3.80 24.80
CA ALA A 547 -1.98 -4.38 26.13
C ALA A 547 -2.17 -5.88 26.08
N ALA A 548 -3.05 -6.38 25.21
CA ALA A 548 -3.28 -7.82 25.05
C ALA A 548 -2.02 -8.58 24.67
N VAL A 549 -1.22 -8.05 23.71
CA VAL A 549 0.07 -8.65 23.32
C VAL A 549 1.08 -8.62 24.48
N SER A 550 1.10 -7.55 25.26
CA SER A 550 2.01 -7.40 26.40
C SER A 550 1.67 -8.40 27.50
N ILE A 551 0.38 -8.52 27.84
CA ILE A 551 -0.11 -9.45 28.87
C ILE A 551 0.16 -10.90 28.49
N ASP A 552 -0.11 -11.29 27.22
CA ASP A 552 0.20 -12.64 26.73
C ASP A 552 1.70 -12.97 26.91
N ARG A 553 2.57 -12.07 26.46
CA ARG A 553 4.03 -12.25 26.57
C ARG A 553 4.50 -12.33 28.01
N TYR A 554 3.97 -11.45 28.87
CA TYR A 554 4.26 -11.44 30.29
C TYR A 554 3.89 -12.79 30.94
N LEU A 555 2.69 -13.29 30.70
CA LEU A 555 2.22 -14.55 31.26
C LEU A 555 3.00 -15.76 30.76
N ARG A 556 3.51 -15.70 29.53
CA ARG A 556 4.38 -16.76 28.96
C ARG A 556 5.87 -16.62 29.30
N GLY A 557 6.27 -15.55 30.01
CA GLY A 557 7.68 -15.27 30.31
C GLY A 557 8.51 -14.90 29.08
N ASN A 558 7.87 -14.40 28.01
CA ASN A 558 8.53 -13.95 26.79
C ASN A 558 8.94 -12.48 26.92
N ASP A 559 9.92 -12.05 26.10
CA ASP A 559 10.29 -10.62 26.02
C ASP A 559 9.11 -9.79 25.51
N ILE A 560 8.59 -8.92 26.40
CA ILE A 560 7.43 -8.05 26.15
C ILE A 560 7.73 -7.05 25.02
N ARG A 561 9.00 -6.67 24.78
CA ARG A 561 9.43 -5.67 23.79
C ARG A 561 9.75 -6.27 22.41
N ALA A 562 9.97 -7.57 22.31
CA ALA A 562 10.40 -8.22 21.07
C ALA A 562 9.55 -7.82 19.85
N GLY A 563 10.21 -7.38 18.77
CA GLY A 563 9.58 -7.03 17.50
C GLY A 563 8.71 -5.78 17.52
N ARG A 564 8.77 -4.93 18.55
CA ARG A 564 8.00 -3.67 18.63
C ARG A 564 8.73 -2.46 18.01
N GLU A 565 10.01 -2.59 17.70
CA GLU A 565 10.83 -1.55 17.08
C GLU A 565 10.77 -1.57 15.55
N GLU A 566 10.22 -2.63 14.95
CA GLU A 566 10.13 -2.75 13.50
C GLU A 566 9.11 -1.75 12.94
N THR A 567 9.61 -0.69 12.28
CA THR A 567 8.75 0.20 11.50
C THR A 567 8.39 -0.47 10.18
N PRO A 568 7.11 -0.46 9.78
CA PRO A 568 6.71 -1.07 8.52
C PRO A 568 7.37 -0.36 7.33
N LYS A 569 7.90 -1.13 6.38
CA LYS A 569 8.39 -0.58 5.11
C LYS A 569 7.23 0.02 4.35
N LEU A 570 7.21 1.34 4.24
CA LEU A 570 6.17 2.05 3.51
C LEU A 570 6.33 1.89 1.99
N VAL A 571 5.22 1.97 1.28
CA VAL A 571 5.23 2.10 -0.18
C VAL A 571 5.90 3.42 -0.55
N GLN A 572 6.95 3.38 -1.35
CA GLN A 572 7.75 4.57 -1.72
C GLN A 572 7.08 5.36 -2.85
N GLU A 573 6.69 4.66 -3.92
CA GLU A 573 6.12 5.28 -5.11
C GLU A 573 4.83 4.57 -5.52
N VAL A 574 3.83 5.37 -5.84
CA VAL A 574 2.55 4.90 -6.40
C VAL A 574 2.37 5.59 -7.75
N PRO A 575 2.45 4.85 -8.86
CA PRO A 575 2.23 5.41 -10.19
C PRO A 575 0.84 6.04 -10.30
N LYS A 576 0.78 7.26 -10.83
CA LYS A 576 -0.47 8.03 -11.02
C LYS A 576 -0.72 8.37 -12.49
N GLU A 577 0.25 8.09 -13.36
CA GLU A 577 0.12 8.29 -14.80
C GLU A 577 -1.01 7.42 -15.36
N GLY A 578 -1.88 8.05 -16.16
CA GLY A 578 -3.04 7.37 -16.74
C GLY A 578 -4.19 7.07 -15.77
N VAL A 579 -4.08 7.45 -14.50
CA VAL A 579 -5.18 7.31 -13.54
C VAL A 579 -6.19 8.42 -13.74
N GLU A 580 -7.43 8.05 -14.02
CA GLU A 580 -8.54 8.99 -14.21
C GLU A 580 -8.90 9.71 -12.89
N GLU A 581 -9.04 11.03 -12.96
CA GLU A 581 -9.60 11.82 -11.86
C GLU A 581 -11.09 11.55 -11.74
N ARG A 582 -11.55 11.28 -10.52
CA ARG A 582 -12.96 10.97 -10.21
C ARG A 582 -13.38 11.66 -8.93
N ALA A 583 -14.54 12.29 -8.94
CA ALA A 583 -15.09 12.95 -7.76
C ALA A 583 -15.28 11.96 -6.59
N ARG A 584 -14.86 12.38 -5.39
CA ARG A 584 -15.11 11.67 -4.14
C ARG A 584 -16.61 11.62 -3.85
N GLN A 585 -17.11 10.47 -3.38
CA GLN A 585 -18.48 10.36 -2.90
C GLN A 585 -18.64 11.08 -1.55
N ALA A 586 -19.62 11.96 -1.46
CA ALA A 586 -19.93 12.67 -0.22
C ALA A 586 -20.85 11.83 0.66
N MET A 587 -20.62 11.84 1.99
CA MET A 587 -21.50 11.20 2.95
C MET A 587 -22.87 11.87 2.93
N PRO A 588 -23.97 11.12 2.68
CA PRO A 588 -25.30 11.69 2.75
C PRO A 588 -25.69 12.05 4.19
N LEU A 589 -26.22 13.24 4.36
CA LEU A 589 -26.56 13.82 5.67
C LEU A 589 -28.05 14.12 5.78
N LEU A 590 -28.59 13.96 6.99
CA LEU A 590 -29.91 14.48 7.33
C LEU A 590 -29.91 16.01 7.17
N LYS A 591 -30.93 16.59 6.56
CA LYS A 591 -31.01 18.05 6.36
C LYS A 591 -31.01 18.79 7.69
N ALA A 592 -30.32 19.93 7.78
CA ALA A 592 -30.13 20.68 9.01
C ALA A 592 -31.43 21.03 9.73
N GLU A 593 -32.48 21.41 8.99
CA GLU A 593 -33.80 21.75 9.51
C GLU A 593 -34.50 20.55 10.21
N LYS A 594 -34.11 19.33 9.84
CA LYS A 594 -34.65 18.09 10.44
C LYS A 594 -33.85 17.59 11.64
N ARG A 595 -32.70 18.21 11.95
CA ARG A 595 -31.83 17.76 13.07
C ARG A 595 -32.22 18.37 14.41
N ILE A 596 -32.83 19.56 14.40
CA ILE A 596 -33.28 20.24 15.60
C ILE A 596 -34.54 19.55 16.15
N GLY A 597 -34.56 19.28 17.45
CA GLY A 597 -35.72 18.65 18.13
C GLY A 597 -35.75 17.12 18.03
N ASN A 598 -34.74 16.48 17.42
CA ASN A 598 -34.64 15.01 17.43
C ASN A 598 -33.17 14.55 17.58
N PHE A 599 -33.00 13.24 17.80
CA PHE A 599 -31.69 12.60 17.96
C PHE A 599 -31.43 11.52 16.90
N GLU A 600 -32.10 11.61 15.77
CA GLU A 600 -31.84 10.69 14.64
C GLU A 600 -30.40 10.82 14.15
N GLU A 601 -29.85 9.72 13.65
CA GLU A 601 -28.48 9.70 13.14
C GLU A 601 -28.30 10.69 11.98
N VAL A 602 -27.35 11.61 12.10
CA VAL A 602 -27.15 12.70 11.12
C VAL A 602 -26.58 12.19 9.81
N GLU A 603 -25.59 11.32 9.86
CA GLU A 603 -25.04 10.64 8.69
C GLU A 603 -25.91 9.44 8.32
N THR A 604 -26.32 9.31 7.05
CA THR A 604 -27.24 8.24 6.64
C THR A 604 -26.56 7.05 5.96
N GLY A 605 -25.22 7.13 5.75
CA GLY A 605 -24.43 6.07 5.16
C GLY A 605 -24.47 6.04 3.64
N PHE A 606 -23.52 5.29 3.03
CA PHE A 606 -23.47 5.09 1.58
C PHE A 606 -24.50 4.07 1.12
N THR A 607 -25.02 4.27 -0.09
CA THR A 607 -25.65 3.21 -0.86
C THR A 607 -24.61 2.26 -1.43
N GLU A 608 -25.01 1.08 -1.90
CA GLU A 608 -24.13 0.12 -2.54
C GLU A 608 -23.44 0.72 -3.79
N GLU A 609 -24.19 1.45 -4.61
CA GLU A 609 -23.67 2.12 -5.80
C GLU A 609 -22.59 3.16 -5.44
N MET A 610 -22.82 3.97 -4.41
CA MET A 610 -21.84 4.93 -3.92
C MET A 610 -20.58 4.23 -3.39
N ALA A 611 -20.76 3.13 -2.66
CA ALA A 611 -19.65 2.36 -2.11
C ALA A 611 -18.78 1.73 -3.20
N LEU A 612 -19.39 1.17 -4.24
CA LEU A 612 -18.66 0.59 -5.38
C LEU A 612 -17.89 1.68 -6.16
N ARG A 613 -18.54 2.80 -6.49
CA ARG A 613 -17.90 3.94 -7.17
C ARG A 613 -16.71 4.51 -6.36
N GLU A 614 -16.86 4.61 -5.05
CA GLU A 614 -15.79 5.10 -4.18
C GLU A 614 -14.66 4.10 -4.04
N ALA A 615 -14.96 2.80 -3.95
CA ALA A 615 -13.96 1.73 -3.87
C ALA A 615 -13.09 1.65 -5.15
N GLU A 616 -13.65 1.97 -6.32
CA GLU A 616 -12.91 2.06 -7.59
C GLU A 616 -11.84 3.14 -7.60
N ARG A 617 -11.95 4.17 -6.76
CA ARG A 617 -10.95 5.24 -6.65
C ARG A 617 -9.65 4.80 -5.97
N CYS A 618 -9.64 3.65 -5.31
CA CYS A 618 -8.46 3.15 -4.59
C CYS A 618 -7.32 2.79 -5.55
N LEU A 619 -6.12 3.36 -5.33
CA LEU A 619 -4.93 3.15 -6.16
C LEU A 619 -4.25 1.79 -5.93
N ASN A 620 -4.67 0.98 -4.98
CA ASN A 620 -4.01 -0.28 -4.58
C ASN A 620 -2.49 -0.11 -4.33
N CYS A 621 -2.11 0.90 -3.57
CA CYS A 621 -0.72 1.35 -3.37
C CYS A 621 0.28 0.21 -3.06
N GLY A 622 -0.09 -0.73 -2.20
CA GLY A 622 0.72 -1.89 -1.82
C GLY A 622 0.66 -3.06 -2.81
N VAL A 623 -0.09 -2.94 -3.90
CA VAL A 623 -0.50 -3.98 -4.86
C VAL A 623 -1.21 -5.12 -4.15
N CYS A 624 -0.50 -6.06 -3.49
CA CYS A 624 -1.17 -7.04 -2.63
C CYS A 624 -1.88 -6.34 -1.47
N SER A 625 -3.18 -6.58 -1.37
CA SER A 625 -4.03 -6.00 -0.33
C SER A 625 -4.05 -6.80 0.98
N GLU A 626 -3.31 -7.91 1.07
CA GLU A 626 -3.29 -8.82 2.24
C GLU A 626 -4.69 -9.21 2.76
N CYS A 627 -5.63 -9.39 1.84
CA CYS A 627 -6.98 -9.85 2.18
C CYS A 627 -7.06 -11.33 2.58
N LEU A 628 -5.99 -12.10 2.29
CA LEU A 628 -5.81 -13.53 2.58
C LEU A 628 -6.73 -14.49 1.81
N GLU A 629 -7.51 -14.02 0.86
CA GLU A 629 -8.40 -14.89 0.06
C GLU A 629 -7.61 -15.95 -0.72
N CYS A 630 -6.44 -15.61 -1.26
CA CYS A 630 -5.55 -16.55 -1.91
C CYS A 630 -5.04 -17.64 -0.95
N GLN A 631 -4.83 -17.32 0.33
CA GLN A 631 -4.42 -18.28 1.36
C GLN A 631 -5.55 -19.26 1.68
N LYS A 632 -6.78 -18.77 1.84
CA LYS A 632 -7.97 -19.62 2.06
C LYS A 632 -8.21 -20.59 0.88
N ALA A 633 -7.96 -20.16 -0.35
CA ALA A 633 -8.15 -20.95 -1.55
C ALA A 633 -7.01 -21.94 -1.85
N CYS A 634 -5.84 -21.79 -1.21
CA CYS A 634 -4.66 -22.59 -1.50
C CYS A 634 -4.69 -23.94 -0.79
N LYS A 635 -5.15 -25.00 -1.45
CA LYS A 635 -5.19 -26.36 -0.89
C LYS A 635 -3.82 -26.89 -0.42
N PRO A 636 -2.69 -26.66 -1.15
CA PRO A 636 -1.37 -27.07 -0.72
C PRO A 636 -0.78 -26.22 0.41
N GLU A 637 -1.47 -25.18 0.87
CA GLU A 637 -1.00 -24.25 1.92
C GLU A 637 0.37 -23.63 1.61
N ALA A 638 0.58 -23.27 0.36
CA ALA A 638 1.84 -22.70 -0.11
C ALA A 638 2.00 -21.19 0.16
N LEU A 639 0.96 -20.46 0.64
CA LEU A 639 1.00 -19.00 0.84
C LEU A 639 1.59 -18.64 2.21
N LEU A 640 2.68 -17.86 2.20
CA LEU A 640 3.46 -17.45 3.38
C LEU A 640 3.54 -15.92 3.45
N HIS A 641 2.44 -15.25 3.83
CA HIS A 641 2.37 -13.77 3.86
C HIS A 641 3.35 -13.10 4.83
N ASN A 642 3.95 -13.84 5.74
CA ASN A 642 4.96 -13.40 6.72
C ASN A 642 6.42 -13.70 6.29
N GLN A 643 6.64 -14.24 5.08
CA GLN A 643 7.98 -14.50 4.56
C GLN A 643 8.79 -13.20 4.50
N LYS A 644 10.07 -13.27 4.90
CA LYS A 644 11.03 -12.16 4.81
C LYS A 644 12.04 -12.42 3.70
N ASP A 645 12.69 -11.36 3.21
CA ASP A 645 13.84 -11.46 2.34
C ASP A 645 14.99 -12.19 3.06
N GLU A 646 15.77 -12.96 2.31
CA GLU A 646 16.87 -13.78 2.81
C GLU A 646 18.19 -13.37 2.14
N ILE A 647 19.26 -13.25 2.90
CA ILE A 647 20.63 -13.10 2.36
C ILE A 647 21.31 -14.45 2.35
N MET A 648 21.72 -14.88 1.16
CA MET A 648 22.49 -16.10 0.94
C MET A 648 23.92 -15.74 0.54
N GLU A 649 24.91 -16.39 1.14
CA GLU A 649 26.32 -16.24 0.76
C GLU A 649 26.78 -17.47 -0.02
N VAL A 650 27.41 -17.25 -1.17
CA VAL A 650 28.00 -18.30 -2.00
C VAL A 650 29.44 -17.97 -2.34
N SER A 651 30.29 -19.01 -2.44
CA SER A 651 31.68 -18.87 -2.90
C SER A 651 31.79 -19.38 -4.33
N VAL A 652 32.36 -18.57 -5.22
CA VAL A 652 32.53 -18.89 -6.64
C VAL A 652 33.92 -18.51 -7.18
N GLY A 653 34.42 -19.28 -8.13
CA GLY A 653 35.72 -19.00 -8.74
C GLY A 653 35.65 -17.98 -9.88
N ALA A 654 34.54 -17.86 -10.56
CA ALA A 654 34.33 -16.93 -11.67
C ALA A 654 32.91 -16.40 -11.72
N ILE A 655 32.71 -15.26 -12.41
CA ILE A 655 31.43 -14.60 -12.58
C ILE A 655 31.19 -14.35 -14.06
N VAL A 656 29.97 -14.64 -14.57
CA VAL A 656 29.56 -14.33 -15.93
C VAL A 656 28.38 -13.35 -15.87
N LEU A 657 28.50 -12.18 -16.51
CA LEU A 657 27.49 -11.15 -16.58
C LEU A 657 26.64 -11.31 -17.83
N ALA A 658 25.35 -11.49 -17.68
CA ALA A 658 24.38 -11.71 -18.74
C ALA A 658 23.12 -10.86 -18.55
N THR A 659 23.28 -9.60 -18.09
CA THR A 659 22.18 -8.71 -17.68
C THR A 659 21.26 -8.27 -18.82
N GLY A 660 21.66 -8.49 -20.07
CA GLY A 660 20.84 -8.21 -21.25
C GLY A 660 20.75 -6.72 -21.58
N PHE A 661 19.57 -6.24 -21.96
CA PHE A 661 19.29 -4.87 -22.37
C PHE A 661 17.88 -4.43 -21.91
N ASP A 662 17.66 -3.12 -21.88
CA ASP A 662 16.33 -2.52 -21.81
C ASP A 662 15.99 -1.81 -23.15
N PRO A 663 14.71 -1.76 -23.59
CA PRO A 663 14.31 -0.94 -24.72
C PRO A 663 14.43 0.53 -24.33
N PHE A 664 14.81 1.39 -25.28
CA PHE A 664 14.78 2.84 -25.06
C PHE A 664 13.34 3.30 -24.79
N ASP A 665 13.16 4.15 -23.78
CA ASP A 665 11.88 4.77 -23.48
C ASP A 665 11.65 6.03 -24.36
N PRO A 666 10.70 6.01 -25.28
CA PRO A 666 10.46 7.14 -26.17
C PRO A 666 9.56 8.25 -25.60
N SER A 667 9.13 8.17 -24.35
CA SER A 667 8.23 9.14 -23.71
C SER A 667 8.79 10.57 -23.69
N GLY A 668 10.12 10.72 -23.65
CA GLY A 668 10.83 11.98 -23.76
C GLY A 668 10.80 12.61 -25.16
N LEU A 669 10.48 11.85 -26.22
CA LEU A 669 10.41 12.32 -27.60
C LEU A 669 8.98 12.76 -27.93
N LYS A 670 8.64 13.99 -27.51
CA LYS A 670 7.27 14.56 -27.58
C LYS A 670 6.69 14.56 -29.00
N GLU A 671 7.54 14.65 -30.04
CA GLU A 671 7.16 14.63 -31.44
C GLU A 671 6.48 13.31 -31.85
N TYR A 672 6.75 12.20 -31.15
CA TYR A 672 6.15 10.90 -31.48
C TYR A 672 4.92 10.57 -30.62
N GLY A 673 4.70 11.26 -29.50
CA GLY A 673 3.48 11.13 -28.70
C GLY A 673 3.32 9.80 -27.96
N TYR A 674 4.39 9.02 -27.74
CA TYR A 674 4.37 7.81 -26.92
C TYR A 674 3.97 8.14 -25.47
N GLY A 675 3.10 7.33 -24.89
CA GLY A 675 2.51 7.60 -23.56
C GLY A 675 1.38 8.65 -23.57
N LYS A 676 1.31 9.48 -24.61
CA LYS A 676 0.24 10.48 -24.80
C LYS A 676 -0.88 9.97 -25.70
N TYR A 677 -0.52 9.32 -26.81
CA TYR A 677 -1.46 8.76 -27.77
C TYR A 677 -1.52 7.24 -27.59
N PRO A 678 -2.66 6.67 -27.20
CA PRO A 678 -2.76 5.23 -26.91
C PRO A 678 -2.35 4.31 -28.07
N ASN A 679 -2.51 4.80 -29.32
CA ASN A 679 -2.20 4.01 -30.52
C ASN A 679 -0.74 4.18 -31.01
N VAL A 680 0.13 4.83 -30.23
CA VAL A 680 1.57 4.87 -30.46
C VAL A 680 2.23 3.87 -29.52
N LEU A 681 2.84 2.85 -30.07
CA LEU A 681 3.42 1.69 -29.38
C LEU A 681 4.94 1.64 -29.58
N ASN A 682 5.66 0.96 -28.73
CA ASN A 682 6.99 0.46 -29.02
C ASN A 682 6.94 -0.98 -29.58
N SER A 683 8.07 -1.51 -30.02
CA SER A 683 8.12 -2.87 -30.62
C SER A 683 7.74 -3.97 -29.63
N LEU A 684 8.11 -3.89 -28.35
CA LEU A 684 7.70 -4.91 -27.37
C LEU A 684 6.19 -4.85 -27.06
N ASP A 685 5.59 -3.66 -27.09
CA ASP A 685 4.13 -3.49 -26.97
C ASP A 685 3.45 -4.27 -28.11
N LEU A 686 3.93 -4.07 -29.35
CA LEU A 686 3.41 -4.77 -30.52
C LEU A 686 3.62 -6.29 -30.46
N GLU A 687 4.80 -6.76 -30.04
CA GLU A 687 5.07 -8.19 -29.84
C GLU A 687 4.05 -8.83 -28.90
N ARG A 688 3.68 -8.14 -27.84
CA ARG A 688 2.69 -8.64 -26.90
C ARG A 688 1.27 -8.65 -27.49
N LEU A 689 0.92 -7.69 -28.34
CA LEU A 689 -0.37 -7.70 -29.04
C LEU A 689 -0.44 -8.82 -30.09
N LEU A 690 0.65 -9.09 -30.82
CA LEU A 690 0.69 -10.13 -31.86
C LEU A 690 0.76 -11.55 -31.27
N SER A 691 1.21 -11.69 -30.03
CA SER A 691 1.33 -13.01 -29.40
C SER A 691 -0.03 -13.59 -28.99
N ALA A 692 -0.24 -14.88 -29.29
CA ALA A 692 -1.42 -15.63 -28.88
C ALA A 692 -1.61 -15.67 -27.34
N SER A 693 -0.52 -15.56 -26.57
CA SER A 693 -0.56 -15.47 -25.10
C SER A 693 -0.64 -14.03 -24.57
N GLY A 694 -0.72 -13.05 -25.44
CA GLY A 694 -0.80 -11.64 -25.12
C GLY A 694 -2.22 -11.16 -24.78
N PRO A 695 -2.37 -9.86 -24.44
CA PRO A 695 -3.61 -9.30 -23.92
C PRO A 695 -4.78 -9.28 -24.91
N THR A 696 -4.50 -9.42 -26.20
CA THR A 696 -5.50 -9.43 -27.28
C THR A 696 -5.70 -10.82 -27.91
N GLY A 697 -4.99 -11.85 -27.41
CA GLY A 697 -5.03 -13.19 -28.00
C GLY A 697 -4.51 -13.24 -29.42
N GLY A 698 -3.50 -12.42 -29.76
CA GLY A 698 -2.88 -12.33 -31.08
C GLY A 698 -3.63 -11.47 -32.10
N LYS A 699 -4.71 -10.82 -31.72
CA LYS A 699 -5.44 -9.89 -32.61
C LYS A 699 -4.83 -8.48 -32.50
N LEU A 700 -4.52 -7.86 -33.64
CA LEU A 700 -3.95 -6.51 -33.69
C LEU A 700 -5.05 -5.46 -33.44
N LEU A 701 -5.40 -5.25 -32.18
CA LEU A 701 -6.40 -4.28 -31.76
C LEU A 701 -5.74 -2.98 -31.31
N ARG A 702 -6.34 -1.85 -31.72
CA ARG A 702 -5.95 -0.52 -31.27
C ARG A 702 -6.17 -0.41 -29.76
N PRO A 703 -5.21 0.02 -28.97
CA PRO A 703 -5.40 0.23 -27.52
C PRO A 703 -6.52 1.22 -27.18
N SER A 704 -6.74 2.26 -28.00
CA SER A 704 -7.70 3.34 -27.74
C SER A 704 -9.17 2.89 -27.75
N ASP A 705 -9.57 2.00 -28.69
CA ASP A 705 -10.99 1.69 -28.95
C ASP A 705 -11.25 0.21 -29.27
N ARG A 706 -10.21 -0.64 -29.22
CA ARG A 706 -10.28 -2.09 -29.44
C ARG A 706 -10.71 -2.48 -30.89
N ARG A 707 -10.67 -1.56 -31.86
CA ARG A 707 -10.89 -1.87 -33.27
C ARG A 707 -9.67 -2.54 -33.86
N MET A 708 -9.87 -3.32 -34.94
CA MET A 708 -8.77 -3.88 -35.74
C MET A 708 -7.97 -2.75 -36.38
N ALA A 709 -6.65 -2.86 -36.35
CA ALA A 709 -5.76 -1.94 -37.03
C ALA A 709 -5.35 -2.52 -38.40
N HIS A 710 -5.49 -1.73 -39.44
CA HIS A 710 -5.17 -2.12 -40.84
C HIS A 710 -4.06 -1.24 -41.44
N ARG A 711 -3.88 -0.02 -40.99
CA ARG A 711 -2.84 0.92 -41.47
C ARG A 711 -1.77 1.07 -40.40
N ILE A 712 -0.61 0.50 -40.59
CA ILE A 712 0.45 0.46 -39.59
C ILE A 712 1.71 1.14 -40.10
N ALA A 713 2.29 2.02 -39.30
CA ALA A 713 3.53 2.72 -39.59
C ALA A 713 4.62 2.34 -38.56
N PHE A 714 5.75 1.82 -39.04
CA PHE A 714 6.95 1.62 -38.23
C PHE A 714 7.89 2.81 -38.40
N ILE A 715 8.40 3.37 -37.30
CA ILE A 715 9.42 4.42 -37.32
C ILE A 715 10.74 3.86 -36.81
N GLN A 716 11.75 3.82 -37.67
CA GLN A 716 13.07 3.26 -37.36
C GLN A 716 13.97 4.24 -36.60
N CYS A 717 14.94 3.67 -35.86
CA CYS A 717 16.00 4.41 -35.15
C CYS A 717 15.48 5.37 -34.08
N VAL A 718 14.40 5.02 -33.35
CA VAL A 718 13.91 5.79 -32.21
C VAL A 718 14.82 5.55 -31.00
N GLY A 719 15.46 6.61 -30.48
CA GLY A 719 16.46 6.49 -29.40
C GLY A 719 17.76 5.78 -29.81
N SER A 720 18.08 5.75 -31.12
CA SER A 720 19.28 5.13 -31.64
C SER A 720 19.76 5.95 -32.85
N ARG A 721 21.08 6.06 -33.10
CA ARG A 721 21.68 6.83 -34.20
C ARG A 721 21.28 8.31 -34.18
N SER A 722 21.02 8.88 -33.01
CA SER A 722 20.58 10.25 -32.82
C SER A 722 21.65 11.02 -32.03
N LEU A 723 22.02 12.20 -32.54
CA LEU A 723 22.89 13.14 -31.80
C LEU A 723 22.10 13.98 -30.78
N LYS A 724 20.78 14.01 -30.87
CA LYS A 724 19.89 14.68 -29.92
C LYS A 724 19.54 13.82 -28.70
N GLY A 725 19.86 12.52 -28.75
CA GLY A 725 19.67 11.56 -27.65
C GLY A 725 21.04 11.04 -27.23
N ASP A 726 21.10 10.44 -26.05
CA ASP A 726 22.34 9.95 -25.45
C ASP A 726 22.93 8.70 -26.13
N TYR A 727 22.27 8.16 -27.18
CA TYR A 727 22.64 6.90 -27.82
C TYR A 727 22.89 7.03 -29.32
N PRO A 728 24.08 7.54 -29.76
CA PRO A 728 24.41 7.73 -31.18
C PRO A 728 24.74 6.43 -31.92
N TYR A 729 24.89 5.31 -31.24
CA TYR A 729 25.17 4.01 -31.84
C TYR A 729 23.94 3.38 -32.51
N CYS A 730 24.17 2.40 -33.38
CA CYS A 730 23.12 1.57 -33.95
C CYS A 730 22.87 0.36 -33.06
N SER A 731 21.62 0.08 -32.75
CA SER A 731 21.22 -1.09 -31.96
C SER A 731 21.26 -2.41 -32.75
N SER A 732 21.69 -2.40 -34.00
CA SER A 732 21.94 -3.56 -34.88
C SER A 732 20.72 -4.42 -35.25
N VAL A 733 19.72 -4.55 -34.41
CA VAL A 733 18.59 -5.46 -34.55
C VAL A 733 17.28 -4.80 -35.00
N CYS A 734 17.14 -3.47 -34.83
CA CYS A 734 15.85 -2.76 -35.05
C CYS A 734 15.27 -2.97 -36.44
N CYS A 735 16.10 -2.95 -37.50
CA CYS A 735 15.63 -3.16 -38.87
C CYS A 735 15.05 -4.55 -39.07
N MET A 736 15.63 -5.55 -38.43
CA MET A 736 15.23 -6.95 -38.61
C MET A 736 14.00 -7.29 -37.76
N TYR A 737 13.90 -6.80 -36.51
CA TYR A 737 12.72 -7.09 -35.74
C TYR A 737 11.49 -6.33 -36.29
N ALA A 738 11.64 -5.09 -36.78
CA ALA A 738 10.53 -4.38 -37.43
C ALA A 738 10.09 -5.05 -38.73
N THR A 739 11.06 -5.59 -39.53
CA THR A 739 10.73 -6.41 -40.70
C THR A 739 9.96 -7.65 -40.28
N LYS A 740 10.36 -8.35 -39.22
CA LYS A 740 9.68 -9.52 -38.68
C LYS A 740 8.26 -9.18 -38.19
N GLU A 741 8.10 -8.13 -37.43
CA GLU A 741 6.81 -7.65 -36.92
C GLU A 741 5.87 -7.27 -38.08
N ALA A 742 6.37 -6.56 -39.10
CA ALA A 742 5.64 -6.22 -40.30
C ALA A 742 5.19 -7.46 -41.07
N THR A 743 6.05 -8.47 -41.16
CA THR A 743 5.72 -9.77 -41.81
C THR A 743 4.65 -10.52 -41.03
N LEU A 744 4.72 -10.52 -39.68
CA LEU A 744 3.71 -11.13 -38.80
C LEU A 744 2.33 -10.47 -38.96
N ILE A 745 2.28 -9.15 -39.05
CA ILE A 745 1.03 -8.42 -39.29
C ILE A 745 0.41 -8.89 -40.62
N LYS A 746 1.22 -8.98 -41.66
CA LYS A 746 0.79 -9.46 -42.96
C LYS A 746 0.41 -10.94 -42.96
N GLU A 747 1.02 -11.77 -42.13
CA GLU A 747 0.61 -13.16 -41.92
C GLU A 747 -0.79 -13.24 -41.27
N HIS A 748 -1.08 -12.37 -40.29
CA HIS A 748 -2.37 -12.35 -39.63
C HIS A 748 -3.47 -11.70 -40.51
N ASP A 749 -3.13 -10.62 -41.21
CA ASP A 749 -4.03 -9.91 -42.13
C ASP A 749 -3.29 -9.43 -43.40
N PRO A 750 -3.37 -10.20 -44.51
CA PRO A 750 -2.73 -9.82 -45.76
C PRO A 750 -3.22 -8.49 -46.35
N SER A 751 -4.42 -8.04 -45.97
CA SER A 751 -5.00 -6.77 -46.44
C SER A 751 -4.42 -5.52 -45.76
N SER A 752 -3.74 -5.67 -44.63
CA SER A 752 -3.16 -4.54 -43.88
C SER A 752 -2.16 -3.75 -44.75
N ASP A 753 -2.20 -2.43 -44.66
CA ASP A 753 -1.20 -1.51 -45.22
C ASP A 753 -0.09 -1.26 -44.19
N VAL A 754 1.07 -1.88 -44.39
CA VAL A 754 2.20 -1.85 -43.48
C VAL A 754 3.38 -1.10 -44.08
N ASN A 755 3.77 -0.01 -43.48
CA ASN A 755 4.80 0.90 -43.94
C ASN A 755 5.95 1.04 -42.91
N ILE A 756 7.19 0.77 -43.35
CA ILE A 756 8.41 0.97 -42.54
C ILE A 756 9.12 2.22 -42.99
N PHE A 757 9.08 3.28 -42.14
CA PHE A 757 9.81 4.52 -42.33
C PHE A 757 11.25 4.39 -41.86
N TYR A 758 12.22 4.51 -42.76
CA TYR A 758 13.62 4.21 -42.48
C TYR A 758 14.60 5.20 -43.09
N THR A 759 15.80 5.31 -42.51
CA THR A 759 16.94 6.04 -43.09
C THR A 759 17.79 5.13 -43.97
N ASP A 760 18.19 3.97 -43.46
CA ASP A 760 18.88 2.89 -44.14
C ASP A 760 18.54 1.53 -43.47
N ILE A 761 18.39 0.47 -44.22
CA ILE A 761 18.14 -0.88 -43.69
C ILE A 761 19.49 -1.58 -43.44
N ARG A 762 19.73 -1.96 -42.21
CA ARG A 762 20.93 -2.65 -41.76
C ARG A 762 20.64 -4.13 -41.58
N ALA A 763 20.92 -4.90 -42.62
CA ALA A 763 20.69 -6.34 -42.70
C ALA A 763 22.02 -7.06 -42.95
N PHE A 764 22.93 -7.03 -41.99
CA PHE A 764 24.29 -7.53 -42.14
C PHE A 764 24.50 -8.99 -41.66
N GLY A 765 23.53 -9.56 -40.93
CA GLY A 765 23.55 -10.94 -40.48
C GLY A 765 23.28 -11.90 -41.64
N LYS A 766 23.67 -13.18 -41.50
CA LYS A 766 23.46 -14.22 -42.51
C LYS A 766 21.97 -14.44 -42.78
N GLY A 767 21.53 -14.27 -44.02
CA GLY A 767 20.12 -14.43 -44.44
C GLY A 767 19.24 -13.20 -44.14
N PHE A 768 19.77 -12.12 -43.51
CA PHE A 768 18.96 -10.96 -43.14
C PHE A 768 18.53 -10.12 -44.35
N ARG A 769 19.39 -9.98 -45.34
CA ARG A 769 19.06 -9.29 -46.59
C ARG A 769 17.99 -10.01 -47.38
N GLU A 770 18.12 -11.32 -47.49
CA GLU A 770 17.13 -12.18 -48.10
C GLU A 770 15.79 -12.11 -47.40
N PHE A 771 15.80 -12.09 -46.07
CA PHE A 771 14.60 -11.93 -45.25
C PHE A 771 13.93 -10.58 -45.48
N SER A 772 14.65 -9.46 -45.48
CA SER A 772 14.10 -8.16 -45.80
C SER A 772 13.57 -8.03 -47.22
N ASN A 773 14.26 -8.68 -48.23
CA ASN A 773 13.79 -8.70 -49.59
C ASN A 773 12.50 -9.53 -49.76
N ARG A 774 12.39 -10.65 -49.06
CA ARG A 774 11.19 -11.49 -49.01
C ARG A 774 10.01 -10.73 -48.39
N ALA A 775 10.21 -10.02 -47.28
CA ALA A 775 9.18 -9.19 -46.68
C ALA A 775 8.58 -8.15 -47.62
N ARG A 776 9.43 -7.55 -48.48
CA ARG A 776 9.02 -6.59 -49.48
C ARG A 776 8.28 -7.25 -50.65
N ARG A 777 8.84 -8.34 -51.21
CA ARG A 777 8.37 -8.94 -52.49
C ARG A 777 7.20 -9.90 -52.30
N GLU A 778 7.23 -10.69 -51.25
CA GLU A 778 6.25 -11.78 -51.05
C GLU A 778 5.12 -11.33 -50.11
N TRP A 779 5.46 -10.54 -49.08
CA TRP A 779 4.49 -10.08 -48.09
C TRP A 779 3.94 -8.68 -48.35
N GLY A 780 4.49 -7.93 -49.32
CA GLY A 780 4.03 -6.59 -49.67
C GLY A 780 4.24 -5.56 -48.58
N VAL A 781 5.30 -5.68 -47.75
CA VAL A 781 5.69 -4.66 -46.78
C VAL A 781 6.30 -3.47 -47.51
N ASN A 782 5.78 -2.27 -47.30
CA ASN A 782 6.25 -1.05 -47.91
C ASN A 782 7.43 -0.46 -47.11
N TYR A 783 8.51 -0.11 -47.80
CA TYR A 783 9.66 0.56 -47.22
C TYR A 783 9.74 1.99 -47.74
N VAL A 784 9.51 2.96 -46.89
CA VAL A 784 9.50 4.40 -47.19
C VAL A 784 10.78 5.04 -46.63
N ARG A 785 11.65 5.54 -47.53
CA ARG A 785 12.89 6.19 -47.12
C ARG A 785 12.61 7.63 -46.64
N ALA A 786 12.24 7.73 -45.40
CA ALA A 786 11.88 8.98 -44.74
C ALA A 786 12.00 8.84 -43.21
N LYS A 787 12.08 9.95 -42.52
CA LYS A 787 11.94 9.99 -41.06
C LYS A 787 10.79 10.94 -40.72
N PRO A 788 9.65 10.46 -40.18
CA PRO A 788 8.56 11.31 -39.74
C PRO A 788 9.04 12.35 -38.72
N SER A 789 8.61 13.58 -38.88
CA SER A 789 8.97 14.71 -38.04
C SER A 789 8.06 14.85 -36.81
N GLU A 790 6.80 14.48 -36.96
CA GLU A 790 5.80 14.55 -35.89
C GLU A 790 4.65 13.56 -36.14
N ILE A 791 3.97 13.19 -35.04
CA ILE A 791 2.72 12.44 -35.06
C ILE A 791 1.65 13.29 -34.38
N ARG A 792 0.46 13.38 -34.99
CA ARG A 792 -0.72 14.04 -34.42
C ARG A 792 -1.90 13.07 -34.39
N GLU A 793 -2.58 12.99 -33.26
CA GLU A 793 -3.80 12.20 -33.13
C GLU A 793 -5.04 13.04 -33.47
N ASP A 794 -5.94 12.48 -34.27
CA ASP A 794 -7.29 13.01 -34.42
C ASP A 794 -8.10 12.69 -33.15
N PRO A 795 -8.58 13.68 -32.40
CA PRO A 795 -9.26 13.44 -31.12
C PRO A 795 -10.61 12.70 -31.26
N LYS A 796 -11.21 12.67 -32.48
CA LYS A 796 -12.48 12.01 -32.74
C LYS A 796 -12.30 10.56 -33.16
N THR A 797 -11.41 10.31 -34.13
CA THR A 797 -11.20 8.98 -34.72
C THR A 797 -10.09 8.21 -34.03
N ARG A 798 -9.21 8.89 -33.25
CA ARG A 798 -7.99 8.35 -32.65
C ARG A 798 -6.99 7.86 -33.71
N ASP A 799 -7.16 8.23 -34.96
CA ASP A 799 -6.20 7.95 -36.02
C ASP A 799 -4.97 8.86 -35.89
N LEU A 800 -3.84 8.36 -36.35
CA LEU A 800 -2.54 9.03 -36.22
C LEU A 800 -2.08 9.57 -37.56
N LEU A 801 -1.90 10.88 -37.67
CA LEU A 801 -1.36 11.55 -38.86
C LEU A 801 0.15 11.75 -38.71
N LEU A 802 0.92 11.02 -39.52
CA LEU A 802 2.37 11.17 -39.61
C LEU A 802 2.70 12.19 -40.70
N ARG A 803 3.61 13.13 -40.42
CA ARG A 803 4.14 14.09 -41.38
C ARG A 803 5.61 13.77 -41.68
N TYR A 804 5.98 13.66 -42.94
CA TYR A 804 7.33 13.30 -43.34
C TYR A 804 7.73 13.94 -44.67
N GLU A 805 9.03 14.10 -44.87
CA GLU A 805 9.64 14.42 -46.16
C GLU A 805 10.16 13.14 -46.80
N GLU A 806 9.71 12.83 -48.00
CA GLU A 806 10.23 11.70 -48.75
C GLU A 806 11.62 12.04 -49.30
N THR A 807 12.65 11.36 -48.80
CA THR A 807 14.06 11.69 -49.05
C THR A 807 14.44 11.62 -50.56
N GLN A 808 13.72 10.86 -51.40
CA GLN A 808 14.04 10.70 -52.81
C GLN A 808 13.48 11.87 -53.66
N THR A 809 12.35 12.39 -53.30
CA THR A 809 11.64 13.45 -54.04
C THR A 809 11.77 14.84 -53.43
N GLY A 810 12.06 14.93 -52.14
CA GLY A 810 12.04 16.15 -51.32
C GLY A 810 10.64 16.68 -51.03
N GLU A 811 9.60 15.91 -51.36
CA GLU A 811 8.19 16.27 -51.17
C GLU A 811 7.73 16.01 -49.73
N MET A 812 6.98 16.97 -49.19
CA MET A 812 6.28 16.77 -47.89
C MET A 812 5.02 15.94 -48.12
N LYS A 813 4.95 14.82 -47.42
CA LYS A 813 3.84 13.87 -47.47
C LYS A 813 3.25 13.60 -46.06
N THR A 814 2.06 13.04 -46.07
CA THR A 814 1.40 12.57 -44.84
C THR A 814 0.97 11.15 -45.01
N PHE A 815 0.96 10.39 -43.88
CA PHE A 815 0.42 9.05 -43.81
C PHE A 815 -0.56 8.96 -42.65
N LEU A 816 -1.74 8.42 -42.89
CA LEU A 816 -2.75 8.20 -41.86
C LEU A 816 -2.68 6.76 -41.38
N ALA A 817 -2.32 6.58 -40.10
CA ALA A 817 -2.15 5.27 -39.48
C ALA A 817 -3.21 5.00 -38.41
N ASP A 818 -3.57 3.73 -38.27
CA ASP A 818 -4.36 3.21 -37.13
C ASP A 818 -3.47 2.94 -35.92
N LEU A 819 -2.23 2.49 -36.17
CA LEU A 819 -1.18 2.24 -35.18
C LEU A 819 0.17 2.78 -35.69
N VAL A 820 0.95 3.34 -34.79
CA VAL A 820 2.36 3.66 -35.02
C VAL A 820 3.22 2.85 -34.06
N VAL A 821 4.25 2.23 -34.60
CA VAL A 821 5.21 1.39 -33.87
C VAL A 821 6.59 2.07 -33.90
N LEU A 822 7.07 2.45 -32.74
CA LEU A 822 8.39 3.02 -32.58
C LEU A 822 9.42 1.91 -32.44
N SER A 823 10.27 1.74 -33.45
CA SER A 823 11.38 0.76 -33.42
C SER A 823 12.50 1.31 -32.54
N THR A 824 12.37 1.08 -31.23
CA THR A 824 13.25 1.64 -30.19
C THR A 824 14.61 0.96 -30.16
N GLY A 825 15.63 1.74 -29.82
CA GLY A 825 16.98 1.22 -29.63
C GLY A 825 17.10 0.32 -28.40
N LEU A 826 18.17 -0.47 -28.33
CA LEU A 826 18.58 -1.25 -27.17
C LEU A 826 19.55 -0.41 -26.33
N ILE A 827 19.20 -0.24 -25.05
CA ILE A 827 20.03 0.49 -24.10
C ILE A 827 20.47 -0.43 -22.93
N PRO A 828 21.54 -0.13 -22.22
CA PRO A 828 21.93 -0.93 -21.08
C PRO A 828 20.84 -0.90 -20.00
N PRO A 829 20.65 -2.00 -19.22
CA PRO A 829 19.74 -2.00 -18.09
C PRO A 829 20.13 -0.94 -17.05
N THR A 830 19.13 -0.27 -16.49
CA THR A 830 19.34 0.78 -15.45
C THR A 830 20.12 0.29 -14.24
N GLY A 831 20.05 -1.01 -13.91
CA GLY A 831 20.79 -1.64 -12.81
C GLY A 831 22.27 -1.91 -13.09
N ASN A 832 22.76 -1.70 -14.32
CA ASN A 832 24.17 -2.01 -14.67
C ASN A 832 25.18 -1.16 -13.89
N PHE A 833 24.91 0.13 -13.69
CA PHE A 833 25.81 1.00 -12.93
C PHE A 833 25.99 0.51 -11.48
N ALA A 834 24.91 0.22 -10.78
CA ALA A 834 24.98 -0.32 -9.41
C ALA A 834 25.70 -1.67 -9.35
N LEU A 835 25.47 -2.54 -10.34
CA LEU A 835 26.15 -3.82 -10.43
C LEU A 835 27.64 -3.65 -10.79
N ALA A 836 28.01 -2.69 -11.63
CA ALA A 836 29.39 -2.33 -11.96
C ALA A 836 30.16 -1.90 -10.71
N ASP A 837 29.56 -1.05 -9.88
CA ASP A 837 30.16 -0.62 -8.60
C ASP A 837 30.41 -1.80 -7.65
N ILE A 838 29.41 -2.72 -7.53
CA ILE A 838 29.54 -3.91 -6.69
C ILE A 838 30.66 -4.83 -7.17
N LEU A 839 30.78 -5.02 -8.49
CA LEU A 839 31.72 -5.94 -9.13
C LEU A 839 33.07 -5.30 -9.45
N LYS A 840 33.18 -3.97 -9.34
CA LYS A 840 34.35 -3.19 -9.74
C LYS A 840 34.72 -3.41 -11.21
N VAL A 841 33.71 -3.43 -12.07
CA VAL A 841 33.84 -3.58 -13.53
C VAL A 841 33.48 -2.23 -14.17
N ASP A 842 34.28 -1.79 -15.14
CA ASP A 842 34.00 -0.54 -15.83
C ASP A 842 32.82 -0.70 -16.80
N THR A 843 32.16 0.42 -17.04
CA THR A 843 31.13 0.56 -18.10
C THR A 843 31.59 1.58 -19.12
N ASP A 844 31.13 1.43 -20.35
CA ASP A 844 31.28 2.47 -21.35
C ASP A 844 30.43 3.71 -20.98
N LYS A 845 30.64 4.78 -21.73
CA LYS A 845 29.88 6.05 -21.50
C LYS A 845 28.36 5.94 -21.62
N TYR A 846 27.84 4.80 -22.12
CA TYR A 846 26.42 4.51 -22.26
C TYR A 846 25.87 3.64 -21.14
N GLY A 847 26.75 2.95 -20.37
CA GLY A 847 26.39 2.03 -19.29
C GLY A 847 26.41 0.54 -19.67
N PHE A 848 26.93 0.15 -20.84
CA PHE A 848 27.26 -1.23 -21.14
C PHE A 848 28.59 -1.61 -20.46
N PHE A 849 28.71 -2.84 -19.98
CA PHE A 849 29.96 -3.33 -19.39
C PHE A 849 31.09 -3.33 -20.44
N GLU A 850 32.26 -2.88 -20.05
CA GLU A 850 33.39 -2.73 -20.95
C GLU A 850 34.27 -3.98 -20.96
N ALA A 851 34.59 -4.47 -22.17
CA ALA A 851 35.53 -5.54 -22.36
C ALA A 851 36.95 -5.01 -22.14
N ARG A 852 37.81 -5.84 -21.51
CA ARG A 852 39.21 -5.52 -21.21
C ARG A 852 40.01 -5.14 -22.46
N ASN A 853 39.74 -5.81 -23.55
CA ASN A 853 40.27 -5.48 -24.88
C ASN A 853 39.25 -5.99 -25.93
N LYS A 854 38.58 -5.09 -26.62
CA LYS A 854 37.53 -5.44 -27.60
C LYS A 854 37.99 -6.32 -28.78
N LEU A 855 39.30 -6.33 -29.07
CA LEU A 855 39.87 -7.12 -30.19
C LEU A 855 40.45 -8.44 -29.72
N GLN A 856 41.17 -8.46 -28.61
CA GLN A 856 41.93 -9.64 -28.15
C GLN A 856 41.21 -10.42 -27.07
N LEU A 857 40.47 -9.76 -26.18
CA LEU A 857 39.77 -10.34 -25.03
C LEU A 857 38.33 -9.78 -24.93
N PRO A 858 37.49 -9.95 -25.95
CA PRO A 858 36.19 -9.32 -26.01
C PRO A 858 35.20 -9.89 -24.99
N LEU A 859 35.50 -11.01 -24.38
CA LEU A 859 34.63 -11.68 -23.39
C LEU A 859 35.12 -11.47 -21.95
N ASP A 860 36.32 -10.94 -21.73
CA ASP A 860 36.84 -10.64 -20.40
C ASP A 860 36.49 -9.21 -20.03
N SER A 861 35.88 -9.00 -18.85
CA SER A 861 35.63 -7.65 -18.34
C SER A 861 36.92 -6.98 -17.90
N THR A 862 36.86 -5.71 -17.54
CA THR A 862 38.01 -4.97 -16.98
C THR A 862 38.48 -5.56 -15.65
N ALA A 863 37.64 -6.26 -14.91
CA ALA A 863 37.99 -6.99 -13.69
C ALA A 863 38.31 -8.46 -13.97
N PRO A 864 39.47 -8.98 -13.52
CA PRO A 864 39.86 -10.38 -13.74
C PRO A 864 38.88 -11.37 -13.10
N GLY A 865 38.63 -12.51 -13.76
CA GLY A 865 37.73 -13.56 -13.29
C GLY A 865 36.25 -13.25 -13.51
N ILE A 866 35.93 -12.12 -14.16
CA ILE A 866 34.54 -11.71 -14.52
C ILE A 866 34.45 -11.62 -16.05
N PHE A 867 33.43 -12.25 -16.63
CA PHE A 867 33.28 -12.43 -18.06
C PHE A 867 31.94 -11.85 -18.55
N LEU A 868 31.93 -11.35 -19.79
CA LEU A 868 30.79 -10.68 -20.41
C LEU A 868 30.05 -11.62 -21.36
N CYS A 869 28.71 -11.55 -21.37
CA CYS A 869 27.86 -12.47 -22.11
C CYS A 869 26.62 -11.78 -22.70
N GLY A 870 26.41 -11.89 -24.01
CA GLY A 870 25.25 -11.35 -24.70
C GLY A 870 25.19 -9.83 -24.75
N CYS A 871 23.99 -9.24 -24.62
CA CYS A 871 23.78 -7.79 -24.77
C CYS A 871 24.30 -6.92 -23.63
N CYS A 872 24.85 -7.47 -22.56
CA CYS A 872 25.37 -6.67 -21.45
C CYS A 872 26.59 -5.82 -21.84
N GLU A 873 27.31 -6.19 -22.92
CA GLU A 873 28.45 -5.47 -23.49
C GLU A 873 28.07 -4.58 -24.66
N GLY A 874 26.90 -4.81 -25.27
CA GLY A 874 26.36 -4.03 -26.39
C GLY A 874 25.25 -4.76 -27.14
N PRO A 875 24.52 -4.06 -28.01
CA PRO A 875 23.41 -4.63 -28.76
C PRO A 875 23.84 -5.82 -29.62
N LYS A 876 23.12 -6.95 -29.49
CA LYS A 876 23.33 -8.21 -30.23
C LYS A 876 21.99 -8.87 -30.54
N ASP A 877 21.94 -9.66 -31.60
CA ASP A 877 20.80 -10.55 -31.84
C ASP A 877 20.87 -11.84 -30.99
N ILE A 878 19.90 -12.71 -31.13
CA ILE A 878 19.82 -13.98 -30.38
C ILE A 878 20.98 -14.94 -30.75
N PRO A 879 21.26 -15.22 -32.04
CA PRO A 879 22.39 -16.04 -32.44
C PRO A 879 23.75 -15.53 -31.91
N ASP A 880 24.02 -14.24 -32.05
CA ASP A 880 25.25 -13.63 -31.55
C ASP A 880 25.32 -13.68 -30.02
N SER A 881 24.20 -13.46 -29.33
CA SER A 881 24.14 -13.58 -27.86
C SER A 881 24.44 -15.00 -27.38
N ILE A 882 23.96 -16.03 -28.10
CA ILE A 882 24.27 -17.44 -27.81
C ILE A 882 25.74 -17.76 -28.07
N ALA A 883 26.29 -17.29 -29.20
CA ALA A 883 27.70 -17.47 -29.51
C ALA A 883 28.63 -16.84 -28.46
N HIS A 884 28.29 -15.62 -28.06
CA HIS A 884 28.97 -14.88 -27.00
C HIS A 884 28.90 -15.61 -25.64
N ALA A 885 27.76 -16.22 -25.31
CA ALA A 885 27.55 -17.02 -24.11
C ALA A 885 28.45 -18.26 -24.07
N LYS A 886 28.52 -18.98 -25.16
CA LYS A 886 29.44 -20.16 -25.31
C LYS A 886 30.91 -19.78 -25.13
N GLY A 887 31.31 -18.66 -25.73
CA GLY A 887 32.64 -18.11 -25.57
C GLY A 887 32.92 -17.72 -24.11
N ALA A 888 32.02 -17.01 -23.44
CA ALA A 888 32.17 -16.61 -22.03
C ALA A 888 32.28 -17.82 -21.09
N ALA A 889 31.46 -18.87 -21.31
CA ALA A 889 31.55 -20.12 -20.57
C ALA A 889 32.91 -20.82 -20.76
N ALA A 890 33.44 -20.85 -22.00
CA ALA A 890 34.74 -21.40 -22.30
C ALA A 890 35.87 -20.61 -21.61
N ARG A 891 35.80 -19.26 -21.65
CA ARG A 891 36.79 -18.38 -20.98
C ARG A 891 36.75 -18.53 -19.47
N ALA A 892 35.60 -18.60 -18.85
CA ALA A 892 35.43 -18.82 -17.42
C ALA A 892 36.04 -20.18 -17.01
N SER A 893 35.80 -21.24 -17.77
CA SER A 893 36.37 -22.56 -17.53
C SER A 893 37.88 -22.57 -17.67
N GLU A 894 38.42 -21.97 -18.75
CA GLU A 894 39.87 -21.82 -18.98
C GLU A 894 40.57 -21.06 -17.84
N PHE A 895 39.93 -19.98 -17.36
CA PHE A 895 40.43 -19.19 -16.25
C PHE A 895 40.56 -20.05 -14.98
N LEU A 896 39.53 -20.85 -14.66
CA LEU A 896 39.53 -21.70 -13.47
C LEU A 896 40.62 -22.81 -13.55
N VAL A 897 40.80 -23.39 -14.73
CA VAL A 897 41.87 -24.37 -14.96
C VAL A 897 43.27 -23.73 -14.80
N LYS A 898 43.52 -22.60 -15.46
CA LYS A 898 44.83 -21.89 -15.37
C LYS A 898 45.12 -21.37 -13.97
N SER A 899 44.11 -21.10 -13.19
CA SER A 899 44.27 -20.67 -11.80
C SER A 899 44.42 -21.81 -10.81
N GLY A 900 44.45 -23.05 -11.26
CA GLY A 900 44.65 -24.24 -10.43
C GLY A 900 43.43 -24.67 -9.60
N TYR A 901 42.25 -24.18 -9.94
CA TYR A 901 40.97 -24.51 -9.26
C TYR A 901 40.28 -25.71 -9.92
N LEU A 902 40.66 -26.08 -11.11
CA LEU A 902 40.15 -27.25 -11.84
C LEU A 902 41.30 -28.04 -12.45
N GLU A 903 41.23 -29.38 -12.36
CA GLU A 903 42.11 -30.23 -13.14
C GLU A 903 41.73 -30.18 -14.62
N ALA A 904 42.72 -30.08 -15.52
CA ALA A 904 42.49 -30.22 -16.94
C ALA A 904 42.07 -31.68 -17.22
N LYS A 905 40.76 -31.93 -17.50
CA LYS A 905 40.38 -33.23 -18.07
C LYS A 905 41.00 -33.36 -19.44
N GLN A 906 41.85 -34.36 -19.61
CA GLN A 906 42.49 -34.79 -20.87
C GLN A 906 41.43 -35.21 -21.90
#